data_21e42e83f3cc27b76f574214aea39745
#
_entry.id   21e42e83f3cc27b76f574214aea39745
#
_cell.length_a   1.000
_cell.length_b   1.000
_cell.length_c   1.000
_cell.angle_alpha   90.00
_cell.angle_beta   90.00
_cell.angle_gamma   90.00
#
_symmetry.space_group_name_H-M   'P 1'
#
loop_
_entity.id
_entity.type
_entity.pdbx_description
1 polymer ?
#
loop_
_entity_poly.entity_id
_entity_poly.type
_entity_poly.pdbx_seq_one_letter_code
_entity_poly.pdbx_strand_id
1 'polypeptide(L)'
;MSKPGSTSWPRRILRRRKPNVGHLEGLYGNVAVGWVWNPKAPQRPAFVEFLVDERVIHTSPANSFRPDVAAAGYGNGLAGFIVELPLDVTAGAVQVTARLAKTKHELGGSPKVAEQSQDLRRWLGRKERVKGRFRQRLSQRLSRSVGERTLSIVVPVYNTRPDWLRECLSSVVEQWCPDWELICVDDHSSNPETRRVLEDFARDHDKIRVIRNETNLGIAKSTNIGIFASSGTHIAFLDHDDYLEPDAVFRVLKAADTGAELIYSDEILTSECINTLVTPQMRPAFSWDYYINHPYFVHFIGVSAALAKAIGGWDERMKISGDVDFVLRVIERATSVAHVPAILYRWRTHGASAGHTMRDEVVAATTSALNRHLARVSPRATSVPTALFNYFEARFPDSGGRTLIVIPTRNRVDLLRRCVDSLLATTKPGEVDILVVDHESDDPETVAYLAANRDRFQVYRHVGPFNFAALNNRAVEAYERERGSLPPFVLFSNNDIEAIEPGWLERMRGLAARPDVGAVGATLLYANGSVQHSGVIVGLNGPAEHAHKFASFRHGRTTRNAGPLGMLVCTREYSAVTAAFMMMRSDVFRQVGGFDETFEVGFNDTDLCLRIGEAGLKILNDASSALSHHESATRRAADGVSHPEDTRRFFERWAKILADGDPFYNPLMSLEGPDHRQRRFCTDCPRPRVRPGLGLK
;
A
#
# COMPACT_ATOMS: atom_id res chain seq x y z
N MET A 1 44.31 -23.47 -74.31
CA MET A 1 43.62 -24.21 -73.28
C MET A 1 43.95 -23.59 -71.94
N SER A 2 43.17 -22.63 -71.51
CA SER A 2 43.36 -21.85 -70.30
C SER A 2 42.30 -22.26 -69.29
N LYS A 3 42.74 -22.61 -68.05
CA LYS A 3 41.87 -22.92 -66.90
C LYS A 3 41.31 -21.61 -66.31
N PRO A 4 40.08 -21.54 -65.86
CA PRO A 4 39.53 -20.36 -65.23
C PRO A 4 39.89 -20.29 -63.73
N GLY A 5 40.18 -19.06 -63.31
CA GLY A 5 40.59 -18.71 -61.97
C GLY A 5 39.47 -18.84 -60.94
N SER A 6 39.86 -19.26 -59.76
CA SER A 6 39.03 -19.34 -58.56
C SER A 6 38.87 -17.96 -57.91
N THR A 7 37.68 -17.39 -57.97
CA THR A 7 37.32 -16.18 -57.18
C THR A 7 37.00 -16.58 -55.75
N SER A 8 37.86 -16.23 -54.83
CA SER A 8 37.62 -16.35 -53.38
C SER A 8 36.66 -15.25 -52.91
N TRP A 9 35.48 -15.68 -52.39
CA TRP A 9 34.58 -14.79 -51.70
C TRP A 9 35.08 -14.49 -50.30
N PRO A 10 35.05 -13.21 -49.82
CA PRO A 10 35.45 -12.92 -48.47
C PRO A 10 34.47 -13.54 -47.44
N ARG A 11 35.00 -14.34 -46.55
CA ARG A 11 34.24 -14.84 -45.38
C ARG A 11 33.69 -13.68 -44.59
N ARG A 12 32.38 -13.37 -44.73
CA ARG A 12 31.67 -12.51 -43.80
C ARG A 12 31.80 -13.12 -42.42
N ILE A 13 32.57 -12.46 -41.53
CA ILE A 13 32.59 -12.76 -40.11
C ILE A 13 31.19 -12.44 -39.58
N LEU A 14 30.35 -13.47 -39.41
CA LEU A 14 29.11 -13.39 -38.69
C LEU A 14 29.47 -13.07 -37.25
N ARG A 15 29.43 -11.78 -36.88
CA ARG A 15 29.39 -11.39 -35.46
C ARG A 15 28.19 -12.16 -34.82
N ARG A 16 28.50 -13.15 -34.02
CA ARG A 16 27.49 -13.82 -33.16
C ARG A 16 26.80 -12.70 -32.38
N ARG A 17 25.55 -12.40 -32.69
CA ARG A 17 24.72 -11.56 -31.84
C ARG A 17 24.75 -12.17 -30.44
N LYS A 18 25.14 -11.40 -29.42
CA LYS A 18 25.03 -11.81 -28.03
C LYS A 18 23.56 -12.20 -27.79
N PRO A 19 23.27 -13.32 -27.11
CA PRO A 19 21.90 -13.71 -26.86
C PRO A 19 21.20 -12.59 -26.10
N ASN A 20 19.99 -12.22 -26.51
CA ASN A 20 19.17 -11.26 -25.78
C ASN A 20 18.72 -11.93 -24.48
N VAL A 21 19.22 -11.46 -23.34
CA VAL A 21 18.92 -12.01 -22.01
C VAL A 21 17.85 -11.20 -21.26
N GLY A 22 17.37 -10.08 -21.83
CA GLY A 22 16.36 -9.24 -21.19
C GLY A 22 16.38 -7.81 -21.70
N HIS A 23 15.47 -7.00 -21.16
CA HIS A 23 15.32 -5.58 -21.50
C HIS A 23 14.90 -4.76 -20.28
N LEU A 24 15.59 -3.63 -20.04
CA LEU A 24 15.17 -2.59 -19.12
C LEU A 24 14.22 -1.66 -19.88
N GLU A 25 12.92 -1.81 -19.69
CA GLU A 25 11.89 -1.09 -20.44
C GLU A 25 11.76 0.36 -19.96
N GLY A 26 11.84 0.57 -18.64
CA GLY A 26 11.72 1.89 -18.04
C GLY A 26 12.43 1.99 -16.69
N LEU A 27 12.76 3.24 -16.33
CA LEU A 27 13.15 3.65 -14.99
C LEU A 27 12.34 4.92 -14.68
N TYR A 28 11.27 4.74 -13.89
CA TYR A 28 10.31 5.81 -13.57
C TYR A 28 10.50 6.21 -12.11
N GLY A 29 11.13 7.39 -11.90
CA GLY A 29 11.62 7.73 -10.57
C GLY A 29 12.61 6.68 -10.08
N ASN A 30 12.29 6.02 -8.96
CA ASN A 30 13.08 4.90 -8.43
C ASN A 30 12.55 3.51 -8.82
N VAL A 31 11.52 3.42 -9.67
CA VAL A 31 10.94 2.14 -10.09
C VAL A 31 11.49 1.69 -11.44
N ALA A 32 12.23 0.59 -11.44
CA ALA A 32 12.74 -0.07 -12.63
C ALA A 32 11.77 -1.14 -13.14
N VAL A 33 11.45 -1.11 -14.42
CA VAL A 33 10.52 -2.05 -15.08
C VAL A 33 11.21 -2.71 -16.27
N GLY A 34 11.01 -4.02 -16.41
CA GLY A 34 11.56 -4.77 -17.52
C GLY A 34 11.43 -6.27 -17.37
N TRP A 35 12.27 -6.99 -18.11
CA TRP A 35 12.34 -8.43 -18.02
C TRP A 35 13.76 -8.95 -18.19
N VAL A 36 14.07 -10.09 -17.58
CA VAL A 36 15.36 -10.78 -17.70
C VAL A 36 15.14 -12.29 -17.68
N TRP A 37 15.85 -12.99 -18.52
CA TRP A 37 15.79 -14.44 -18.69
C TRP A 37 17.20 -15.04 -18.72
N ASN A 38 17.34 -16.22 -18.07
CA ASN A 38 18.61 -16.92 -18.06
C ASN A 38 18.57 -18.11 -19.03
N PRO A 39 19.24 -18.06 -20.17
CA PRO A 39 19.25 -19.16 -21.15
C PRO A 39 19.85 -20.49 -20.61
N LYS A 40 20.66 -20.42 -19.54
CA LYS A 40 21.24 -21.60 -18.89
C LYS A 40 20.30 -22.27 -17.88
N ALA A 41 19.23 -21.57 -17.48
CA ALA A 41 18.20 -22.07 -16.57
C ALA A 41 16.82 -21.57 -16.98
N PRO A 42 16.29 -21.97 -18.14
CA PRO A 42 15.13 -21.34 -18.81
C PRO A 42 13.81 -21.47 -18.05
N GLN A 43 13.72 -22.43 -17.11
CA GLN A 43 12.52 -22.70 -16.31
C GLN A 43 12.61 -22.10 -14.90
N ARG A 44 13.70 -21.40 -14.57
CA ARG A 44 13.89 -20.76 -13.26
C ARG A 44 13.89 -19.25 -13.42
N PRO A 45 13.26 -18.50 -12.49
CA PRO A 45 13.35 -17.04 -12.49
C PRO A 45 14.81 -16.60 -12.50
N ALA A 46 15.13 -15.68 -13.41
CA ALA A 46 16.45 -15.04 -13.43
C ALA A 46 16.51 -13.94 -12.38
N PHE A 47 17.71 -13.51 -12.01
CA PHE A 47 17.90 -12.33 -11.17
C PHE A 47 18.47 -11.18 -12.00
N VAL A 48 18.00 -9.97 -11.74
CA VAL A 48 18.53 -8.73 -12.30
C VAL A 48 19.33 -7.98 -11.23
N GLU A 49 20.51 -7.51 -11.60
CA GLU A 49 21.30 -6.58 -10.79
C GLU A 49 21.18 -5.18 -11.38
N PHE A 50 20.95 -4.19 -10.50
CA PHE A 50 20.95 -2.78 -10.83
C PHE A 50 22.24 -2.15 -10.29
N LEU A 51 22.88 -1.34 -11.12
CA LEU A 51 24.19 -0.75 -10.81
C LEU A 51 24.17 0.77 -11.06
N VAL A 52 24.87 1.49 -10.18
CA VAL A 52 25.26 2.89 -10.36
C VAL A 52 26.78 2.93 -10.22
N ASP A 53 27.45 3.58 -11.14
CA ASP A 53 28.92 3.67 -11.17
C ASP A 53 29.61 2.31 -10.94
N GLU A 54 29.13 1.29 -11.68
CA GLU A 54 29.59 -0.11 -11.59
C GLU A 54 29.32 -0.83 -10.25
N ARG A 55 28.81 -0.13 -9.25
CA ARG A 55 28.45 -0.71 -7.94
C ARG A 55 27.02 -1.26 -7.98
N VAL A 56 26.83 -2.51 -7.58
CA VAL A 56 25.49 -3.11 -7.41
C VAL A 56 24.78 -2.43 -6.26
N ILE A 57 23.67 -1.77 -6.55
CA ILE A 57 22.83 -1.08 -5.58
C ILE A 57 21.62 -1.92 -5.17
N HIS A 58 21.18 -2.83 -6.05
CA HIS A 58 20.04 -3.69 -5.80
C HIS A 58 20.10 -4.97 -6.65
N THR A 59 19.54 -6.07 -6.12
CA THR A 59 19.36 -7.33 -6.85
C THR A 59 17.97 -7.87 -6.60
N SER A 60 17.23 -8.15 -7.68
CA SER A 60 15.83 -8.63 -7.61
C SER A 60 15.62 -9.86 -8.47
N PRO A 61 14.77 -10.82 -8.07
CA PRO A 61 14.29 -11.85 -8.96
C PRO A 61 13.35 -11.26 -10.02
N ALA A 62 13.44 -11.76 -11.25
CA ALA A 62 12.50 -11.49 -12.32
C ALA A 62 11.50 -12.64 -12.41
N ASN A 63 10.42 -12.53 -11.66
CA ASN A 63 9.45 -13.61 -11.46
C ASN A 63 8.00 -13.18 -11.76
N SER A 64 7.79 -11.97 -12.27
CA SER A 64 6.50 -11.53 -12.76
C SER A 64 6.20 -12.21 -14.12
N PHE A 65 4.98 -12.70 -14.29
CA PHE A 65 4.57 -13.34 -15.53
C PHE A 65 4.42 -12.33 -16.68
N ARG A 66 5.04 -12.61 -17.79
CA ARG A 66 5.05 -11.80 -19.02
C ARG A 66 4.59 -12.66 -20.19
N PRO A 67 3.28 -12.58 -20.55
CA PRO A 67 2.73 -13.35 -21.67
C PRO A 67 3.45 -13.08 -23.01
N ASP A 68 3.86 -11.84 -23.23
CA ASP A 68 4.61 -11.41 -24.41
C ASP A 68 6.01 -12.04 -24.48
N VAL A 69 6.67 -12.17 -23.33
CA VAL A 69 8.00 -12.81 -23.21
C VAL A 69 7.87 -14.34 -23.43
N ALA A 70 6.82 -14.94 -22.86
CA ALA A 70 6.51 -16.35 -23.10
C ALA A 70 6.20 -16.63 -24.58
N ALA A 71 5.37 -15.82 -25.21
CA ALA A 71 5.04 -15.92 -26.63
C ALA A 71 6.26 -15.72 -27.56
N ALA A 72 7.24 -14.93 -27.11
CA ALA A 72 8.51 -14.74 -27.80
C ALA A 72 9.51 -15.90 -27.60
N GLY A 73 9.15 -16.95 -26.83
CA GLY A 73 9.97 -18.16 -26.64
C GLY A 73 11.03 -18.03 -25.53
N TYR A 74 10.93 -17.07 -24.65
CA TYR A 74 11.85 -16.90 -23.51
C TYR A 74 11.35 -17.62 -22.25
N GLY A 75 11.58 -18.93 -22.19
CA GLY A 75 11.24 -19.77 -21.05
C GLY A 75 9.73 -19.92 -20.82
N ASN A 76 9.32 -19.94 -19.54
CA ASN A 76 7.91 -20.06 -19.14
C ASN A 76 7.22 -18.70 -18.90
N GLY A 77 7.85 -17.60 -19.32
CA GLY A 77 7.32 -16.26 -19.14
C GLY A 77 7.49 -15.64 -17.74
N LEU A 78 7.99 -16.38 -16.76
CA LEU A 78 8.35 -15.83 -15.44
C LEU A 78 9.71 -15.11 -15.54
N ALA A 79 9.69 -13.93 -16.14
CA ALA A 79 10.88 -13.17 -16.49
C ALA A 79 10.75 -11.66 -16.23
N GLY A 80 9.56 -11.17 -15.90
CA GLY A 80 9.31 -9.75 -15.63
C GLY A 80 9.82 -9.31 -14.27
N PHE A 81 10.17 -8.02 -14.16
CA PHE A 81 10.44 -7.36 -12.89
C PHE A 81 9.85 -5.95 -12.86
N ILE A 82 9.35 -5.57 -11.68
CA ILE A 82 9.01 -4.22 -11.29
C ILE A 82 9.67 -4.04 -9.93
N VAL A 83 10.67 -3.17 -9.85
CA VAL A 83 11.58 -3.10 -8.71
C VAL A 83 11.74 -1.66 -8.27
N GLU A 84 11.48 -1.41 -7.00
CA GLU A 84 11.79 -0.14 -6.37
C GLU A 84 13.26 -0.14 -5.92
N LEU A 85 14.04 0.79 -6.48
CA LEU A 85 15.44 0.98 -6.17
C LEU A 85 15.61 1.92 -4.97
N PRO A 86 16.72 1.86 -4.21
CA PRO A 86 16.98 2.78 -3.11
C PRO A 86 16.91 4.25 -3.57
N LEU A 87 16.13 5.07 -2.86
CA LEU A 87 15.90 6.49 -3.20
C LEU A 87 17.17 7.34 -3.14
N ASP A 88 18.03 7.07 -2.17
CA ASP A 88 19.32 7.76 -1.98
C ASP A 88 20.26 7.64 -3.16
N VAL A 89 20.10 6.61 -3.97
CA VAL A 89 20.97 6.32 -5.13
C VAL A 89 20.34 6.80 -6.43
N THR A 90 19.02 6.92 -6.51
CA THR A 90 18.28 7.33 -7.72
C THR A 90 17.84 8.80 -7.70
N ALA A 91 18.02 9.49 -6.57
CA ALA A 91 17.77 10.92 -6.45
C ALA A 91 18.78 11.71 -7.27
N GLY A 92 18.37 12.18 -8.46
CA GLY A 92 19.19 12.92 -9.41
C GLY A 92 19.22 12.29 -10.80
N ALA A 93 20.01 12.86 -11.71
CA ALA A 93 20.21 12.35 -13.08
C ALA A 93 21.19 11.15 -13.11
N VAL A 94 21.01 10.17 -12.22
CA VAL A 94 21.90 9.03 -12.09
C VAL A 94 21.60 7.99 -13.17
N GLN A 95 22.62 7.50 -13.84
CA GLN A 95 22.51 6.39 -14.77
C GLN A 95 22.45 5.05 -14.01
N VAL A 96 21.36 4.32 -14.21
CA VAL A 96 21.18 2.98 -13.66
C VAL A 96 21.41 1.96 -14.78
N THR A 97 22.37 1.08 -14.59
CA THR A 97 22.63 -0.07 -15.45
C THR A 97 21.90 -1.29 -14.90
N ALA A 98 21.21 -2.04 -15.76
CA ALA A 98 20.61 -3.32 -15.39
C ALA A 98 21.30 -4.48 -16.13
N ARG A 99 21.61 -5.57 -15.41
CA ARG A 99 22.25 -6.75 -16.02
C ARG A 99 21.71 -8.06 -15.44
N LEU A 100 21.87 -9.14 -16.18
CA LEU A 100 21.65 -10.50 -15.66
C LEU A 100 22.63 -10.75 -14.50
N ALA A 101 22.09 -11.04 -13.32
CA ALA A 101 22.86 -11.17 -12.10
C ALA A 101 24.03 -12.18 -12.21
N LYS A 102 25.14 -11.85 -11.56
CA LYS A 102 26.41 -12.62 -11.60
C LYS A 102 27.00 -12.81 -12.98
N THR A 103 26.65 -11.96 -13.91
CA THR A 103 27.20 -11.94 -15.28
C THR A 103 27.56 -10.51 -15.69
N LYS A 104 28.26 -10.37 -16.83
CA LYS A 104 28.52 -9.08 -17.46
C LYS A 104 27.51 -8.76 -18.60
N HIS A 105 26.37 -9.49 -18.67
CA HIS A 105 25.39 -9.31 -19.71
C HIS A 105 24.41 -8.20 -19.28
N GLU A 106 24.58 -7.03 -19.81
CA GLU A 106 23.63 -5.93 -19.64
C GLU A 106 22.35 -6.20 -20.42
N LEU A 107 21.22 -5.76 -19.87
CA LEU A 107 19.93 -5.85 -20.51
C LEU A 107 19.82 -4.85 -21.68
N GLY A 108 19.05 -5.19 -22.68
CA GLY A 108 18.69 -4.22 -23.72
C GLY A 108 18.02 -2.99 -23.08
N GLY A 109 18.19 -1.81 -23.69
CA GLY A 109 17.65 -0.56 -23.13
C GLY A 109 18.37 0.00 -21.90
N SER A 110 19.38 -0.70 -21.39
CA SER A 110 20.26 -0.24 -20.30
C SER A 110 21.52 0.44 -20.89
N PRO A 111 22.13 1.43 -20.22
CA PRO A 111 21.65 2.09 -18.99
C PRO A 111 20.48 3.05 -19.24
N LYS A 112 19.72 3.34 -18.19
CA LYS A 112 18.69 4.38 -18.21
C LYS A 112 18.93 5.41 -17.12
N VAL A 113 18.60 6.65 -17.44
CA VAL A 113 18.45 7.71 -16.45
C VAL A 113 17.01 7.68 -15.97
N ALA A 114 16.77 7.91 -14.68
CA ALA A 114 15.42 7.99 -14.12
C ALA A 114 14.58 8.98 -14.94
N GLU A 115 13.66 8.47 -15.73
CA GLU A 115 12.72 9.29 -16.48
C GLU A 115 11.62 9.72 -15.50
N GLN A 116 11.47 11.04 -15.37
CA GLN A 116 10.23 11.53 -14.77
C GLN A 116 9.07 11.07 -15.66
N SER A 117 8.03 10.47 -15.08
CA SER A 117 6.83 10.12 -15.82
C SER A 117 6.36 11.34 -16.64
N GLN A 118 6.36 11.22 -17.97
CA GLN A 118 5.88 12.31 -18.85
C GLN A 118 4.45 12.70 -18.53
N ASP A 119 3.64 11.75 -18.07
CA ASP A 119 2.25 11.98 -17.70
C ASP A 119 2.15 12.79 -16.40
N LEU A 120 3.00 12.53 -15.43
CA LEU A 120 3.07 13.31 -14.19
C LEU A 120 3.54 14.74 -14.47
N ARG A 121 4.58 14.93 -15.29
CA ARG A 121 5.01 16.28 -15.74
C ARG A 121 3.91 17.02 -16.48
N ARG A 122 3.18 16.36 -17.39
CA ARG A 122 2.04 16.97 -18.09
C ARG A 122 0.92 17.34 -17.14
N TRP A 123 0.67 16.51 -16.13
CA TRP A 123 -0.36 16.77 -15.13
C TRP A 123 0.01 17.97 -14.26
N LEU A 124 1.23 18.06 -13.74
CA LEU A 124 1.73 19.23 -13.00
C LEU A 124 1.83 20.46 -13.88
N GLY A 125 2.35 20.35 -15.10
CA GLY A 125 2.49 21.47 -16.05
C GLY A 125 1.16 22.07 -16.51
N ARG A 126 0.01 21.38 -16.35
CA ARG A 126 -1.31 21.99 -16.54
C ARG A 126 -1.62 23.02 -15.45
N LYS A 127 -1.19 22.80 -14.23
CA LYS A 127 -1.35 23.74 -13.12
C LYS A 127 -0.57 25.02 -13.33
N GLU A 128 0.61 24.96 -13.93
CA GLU A 128 1.47 26.11 -14.22
C GLU A 128 0.92 27.04 -15.32
N ARG A 129 -0.04 26.57 -16.13
CA ARG A 129 -0.63 27.35 -17.24
C ARG A 129 -1.72 28.33 -16.79
N VAL A 130 -2.15 28.27 -15.54
CA VAL A 130 -3.19 29.16 -15.00
C VAL A 130 -2.58 30.51 -14.63
N LYS A 131 -2.60 31.50 -15.55
CA LYS A 131 -1.97 32.82 -15.36
C LYS A 131 -2.93 33.98 -15.69
N GLY A 132 -2.61 35.19 -15.21
CA GLY A 132 -3.25 36.44 -15.58
C GLY A 132 -4.75 36.53 -15.23
N ARG A 133 -5.56 37.14 -16.13
CA ARG A 133 -7.01 37.34 -15.91
C ARG A 133 -7.79 36.04 -15.68
N PHE A 134 -7.33 34.93 -16.24
CA PHE A 134 -7.96 33.63 -16.00
C PHE A 134 -7.75 33.20 -14.53
N ARG A 135 -6.55 33.40 -13.96
CA ARG A 135 -6.28 33.13 -12.55
C ARG A 135 -7.18 33.96 -11.63
N GLN A 136 -7.38 35.25 -11.91
CA GLN A 136 -8.26 36.13 -11.10
C GLN A 136 -9.71 35.65 -11.08
N ARG A 137 -10.28 35.30 -12.25
CA ARG A 137 -11.63 34.74 -12.32
C ARG A 137 -11.76 33.40 -11.64
N LEU A 138 -10.76 32.55 -11.79
CA LEU A 138 -10.69 31.25 -11.09
C LEU A 138 -10.66 31.49 -9.58
N SER A 139 -9.80 32.34 -9.08
CA SER A 139 -9.63 32.68 -7.66
C SER A 139 -10.98 33.12 -7.04
N GLN A 140 -11.69 34.05 -7.67
CA GLN A 140 -13.01 34.49 -7.19
C GLN A 140 -14.05 33.37 -7.17
N ARG A 141 -14.04 32.49 -8.17
CA ARG A 141 -14.94 31.33 -8.23
C ARG A 141 -14.62 30.30 -7.14
N LEU A 142 -13.36 30.03 -6.90
CA LEU A 142 -12.90 29.09 -5.87
C LEU A 142 -13.23 29.60 -4.47
N SER A 143 -12.99 30.89 -4.18
CA SER A 143 -13.34 31.51 -2.92
C SER A 143 -14.83 31.39 -2.62
N ARG A 144 -15.70 31.73 -3.58
CA ARG A 144 -17.14 31.53 -3.42
C ARG A 144 -17.54 30.07 -3.15
N SER A 145 -16.80 29.13 -3.69
CA SER A 145 -17.07 27.70 -3.53
C SER A 145 -16.69 27.14 -2.17
N VAL A 146 -15.73 27.75 -1.46
CA VAL A 146 -15.31 27.33 -0.11
C VAL A 146 -16.03 28.09 1.02
N GLY A 147 -16.81 29.15 0.66
CA GLY A 147 -17.60 29.94 1.60
C GLY A 147 -16.72 30.73 2.57
N GLU A 148 -17.06 30.72 3.84
CA GLU A 148 -16.34 31.46 4.91
C GLU A 148 -15.13 30.71 5.47
N ARG A 149 -14.73 29.57 4.88
CA ARG A 149 -13.60 28.79 5.35
C ARG A 149 -12.29 29.43 4.95
N THR A 150 -11.36 29.43 5.90
CA THR A 150 -9.99 29.92 5.70
C THR A 150 -8.99 28.86 6.21
N LEU A 151 -7.89 28.69 5.49
CA LEU A 151 -6.80 27.80 5.87
C LEU A 151 -5.65 28.60 6.46
N SER A 152 -5.35 28.39 7.74
CA SER A 152 -4.12 28.89 8.34
C SER A 152 -2.98 27.93 8.05
N ILE A 153 -1.96 28.38 7.33
CA ILE A 153 -0.77 27.58 7.02
C ILE A 153 0.32 27.99 8.02
N VAL A 154 0.82 27.03 8.79
CA VAL A 154 1.86 27.24 9.80
C VAL A 154 3.18 26.72 9.26
N VAL A 155 4.21 27.57 9.26
CA VAL A 155 5.58 27.26 8.80
C VAL A 155 6.56 27.59 9.92
N PRO A 156 7.05 26.60 10.67
CA PRO A 156 8.18 26.81 11.59
C PRO A 156 9.47 26.96 10.77
N VAL A 157 10.27 27.99 11.05
CA VAL A 157 11.48 28.32 10.28
C VAL A 157 12.68 28.39 11.21
N TYR A 158 13.76 27.67 10.85
CA TYR A 158 15.05 27.78 11.54
C TYR A 158 16.22 27.63 10.57
N ASN A 159 16.97 28.72 10.33
CA ASN A 159 18.17 28.76 9.50
C ASN A 159 18.01 28.09 8.11
N THR A 160 16.82 28.15 7.54
CA THR A 160 16.50 27.60 6.22
C THR A 160 17.34 28.28 5.14
N ARG A 161 17.78 27.57 4.15
CA ARG A 161 18.39 28.15 2.94
C ARG A 161 17.44 29.17 2.32
N PRO A 162 17.92 30.40 2.04
CA PRO A 162 17.06 31.49 1.57
C PRO A 162 16.33 31.20 0.24
N ASP A 163 16.94 30.43 -0.65
CA ASP A 163 16.34 30.00 -1.93
C ASP A 163 15.17 29.03 -1.70
N TRP A 164 15.33 28.03 -0.85
CA TRP A 164 14.25 27.09 -0.49
C TRP A 164 13.11 27.78 0.22
N LEU A 165 13.43 28.66 1.18
CA LEU A 165 12.39 29.41 1.88
C LEU A 165 11.58 30.30 0.93
N ARG A 166 12.24 30.96 -0.06
CA ARG A 166 11.53 31.73 -1.10
C ARG A 166 10.61 30.86 -1.93
N GLU A 167 11.05 29.66 -2.34
CA GLU A 167 10.21 28.70 -3.07
C GLU A 167 9.01 28.28 -2.24
N CYS A 168 9.21 27.95 -0.96
CA CYS A 168 8.16 27.58 -0.02
C CYS A 168 7.10 28.70 0.11
N LEU A 169 7.50 29.90 0.50
CA LEU A 169 6.58 31.02 0.70
C LEU A 169 5.88 31.44 -0.59
N SER A 170 6.58 31.45 -1.71
CA SER A 170 6.01 31.73 -3.04
C SER A 170 4.91 30.74 -3.38
N SER A 171 5.06 29.46 -3.03
CA SER A 171 4.05 28.43 -3.29
C SER A 171 2.72 28.71 -2.61
N VAL A 172 2.77 29.36 -1.44
CA VAL A 172 1.56 29.80 -0.71
C VAL A 172 0.97 31.05 -1.33
N VAL A 173 1.79 32.05 -1.65
CA VAL A 173 1.33 33.28 -2.33
C VAL A 173 0.69 32.97 -3.68
N GLU A 174 1.19 31.95 -4.36
CA GLU A 174 0.70 31.53 -5.68
C GLU A 174 -0.53 30.62 -5.64
N GLN A 175 -1.13 30.34 -4.50
CA GLN A 175 -2.36 29.56 -4.41
C GLN A 175 -3.49 30.17 -5.23
N TRP A 176 -4.27 29.30 -5.89
CA TRP A 176 -5.43 29.76 -6.69
C TRP A 176 -6.59 30.23 -5.82
N CYS A 177 -6.83 29.55 -4.69
CA CYS A 177 -7.81 29.98 -3.70
C CYS A 177 -7.17 31.01 -2.76
N PRO A 178 -7.77 32.20 -2.61
CA PRO A 178 -7.17 33.26 -1.80
C PRO A 178 -7.48 33.15 -0.30
N ASP A 179 -8.27 32.15 0.11
CA ASP A 179 -8.81 32.03 1.47
C ASP A 179 -7.81 31.32 2.40
N TRP A 180 -6.67 31.96 2.58
CA TRP A 180 -5.58 31.50 3.46
C TRP A 180 -4.94 32.64 4.22
N GLU A 181 -4.36 32.34 5.35
CA GLU A 181 -3.32 33.12 6.03
C GLU A 181 -2.05 32.26 6.19
N LEU A 182 -0.89 32.90 6.23
CA LEU A 182 0.38 32.24 6.44
C LEU A 182 1.03 32.77 7.71
N ILE A 183 1.36 31.86 8.62
CA ILE A 183 2.01 32.16 9.90
C ILE A 183 3.39 31.50 9.89
N CYS A 184 4.42 32.32 9.66
CA CYS A 184 5.80 31.90 9.77
C CYS A 184 6.28 32.11 11.19
N VAL A 185 6.79 31.08 11.85
CA VAL A 185 7.36 31.18 13.19
C VAL A 185 8.87 31.03 13.09
N ASP A 186 9.60 32.14 13.14
CA ASP A 186 11.07 32.16 13.14
C ASP A 186 11.61 31.74 14.50
N ASP A 187 12.12 30.53 14.58
CA ASP A 187 12.67 29.95 15.80
C ASP A 187 14.09 30.44 16.12
N HIS A 188 14.23 31.76 16.14
CA HIS A 188 15.50 32.46 16.44
C HIS A 188 16.59 32.14 15.37
N SER A 189 16.27 32.24 14.08
CA SER A 189 17.26 32.08 13.04
C SER A 189 18.43 33.05 13.19
N SER A 190 19.64 32.49 13.16
CA SER A 190 20.89 33.29 13.20
C SER A 190 21.31 33.78 11.80
N ASN A 191 20.86 33.11 10.74
CA ASN A 191 21.15 33.49 9.36
C ASN A 191 20.38 34.78 8.98
N PRO A 192 21.08 35.89 8.69
CA PRO A 192 20.43 37.16 8.37
C PRO A 192 19.64 37.13 7.05
N GLU A 193 20.05 36.31 6.06
CA GLU A 193 19.33 36.21 4.79
C GLU A 193 18.01 35.46 4.94
N THR A 194 17.94 34.44 5.81
CA THR A 194 16.67 33.77 6.17
C THR A 194 15.67 34.76 6.76
N ARG A 195 16.14 35.60 7.68
CA ARG A 195 15.31 36.64 8.32
C ARG A 195 14.83 37.66 7.30
N ARG A 196 15.72 38.13 6.43
CA ARG A 196 15.37 39.09 5.39
C ARG A 196 14.29 38.55 4.45
N VAL A 197 14.36 37.28 4.07
CA VAL A 197 13.28 36.65 3.25
C VAL A 197 11.94 36.73 3.98
N LEU A 198 11.88 36.41 5.25
CA LEU A 198 10.65 36.48 6.04
C LEU A 198 10.10 37.91 6.13
N GLU A 199 10.97 38.89 6.40
CA GLU A 199 10.62 40.31 6.49
C GLU A 199 10.11 40.85 5.14
N ASP A 200 10.75 40.51 4.05
CA ASP A 200 10.34 40.93 2.70
C ASP A 200 8.95 40.37 2.35
N PHE A 201 8.69 39.08 2.59
CA PHE A 201 7.37 38.49 2.34
C PHE A 201 6.27 39.07 3.23
N ALA A 202 6.53 39.30 4.51
CA ALA A 202 5.56 39.91 5.42
C ALA A 202 5.23 41.37 5.05
N ARG A 203 6.23 42.13 4.56
CA ARG A 203 6.04 43.49 4.08
C ARG A 203 5.20 43.54 2.81
N ASP A 204 5.42 42.59 1.88
CA ASP A 204 4.85 42.61 0.54
C ASP A 204 3.47 41.91 0.48
N HIS A 205 3.05 41.19 1.56
CA HIS A 205 1.81 40.41 1.59
C HIS A 205 1.09 40.49 2.95
N ASP A 206 -0.04 41.18 3.03
CA ASP A 206 -0.84 41.39 4.25
C ASP A 206 -1.33 40.11 4.93
N LYS A 207 -1.38 38.99 4.20
CA LYS A 207 -1.80 37.67 4.70
C LYS A 207 -0.67 36.86 5.33
N ILE A 208 0.54 37.39 5.32
CA ILE A 208 1.73 36.75 5.88
C ILE A 208 2.10 37.44 7.18
N ARG A 209 2.12 36.66 8.27
CA ARG A 209 2.52 37.11 9.58
C ARG A 209 3.77 36.35 10.04
N VAL A 210 4.79 37.07 10.46
CA VAL A 210 6.02 36.50 11.03
C VAL A 210 5.99 36.73 12.55
N ILE A 211 6.16 35.63 13.29
CA ILE A 211 6.33 35.62 14.74
C ILE A 211 7.75 35.16 15.00
N ARG A 212 8.53 35.94 15.78
CA ARG A 212 9.90 35.60 16.08
C ARG A 212 10.07 35.21 17.52
N ASN A 213 10.67 34.05 17.77
CA ASN A 213 11.03 33.59 19.11
C ASN A 213 12.27 34.33 19.62
N GLU A 214 12.32 34.61 20.92
CA GLU A 214 13.48 35.23 21.55
C GLU A 214 14.70 34.31 21.64
N THR A 215 14.46 32.99 21.66
CA THR A 215 15.46 31.92 21.67
C THR A 215 14.98 30.77 20.79
N ASN A 216 15.89 29.85 20.43
CA ASN A 216 15.47 28.61 19.74
C ASN A 216 14.69 27.73 20.72
N LEU A 217 13.40 27.54 20.44
CA LEU A 217 12.46 26.76 21.25
C LEU A 217 12.25 25.32 20.72
N GLY A 218 12.69 25.05 19.49
CA GLY A 218 12.49 23.79 18.76
C GLY A 218 11.18 23.75 17.99
N ILE A 219 11.11 22.80 17.03
CA ILE A 219 10.03 22.69 16.05
C ILE A 219 8.64 22.59 16.68
N ALA A 220 8.47 21.77 17.73
CA ALA A 220 7.16 21.54 18.34
C ALA A 220 6.58 22.81 18.99
N LYS A 221 7.39 23.55 19.73
CA LYS A 221 6.94 24.81 20.35
C LYS A 221 6.67 25.88 19.31
N SER A 222 7.53 26.01 18.30
CA SER A 222 7.33 26.96 17.21
C SER A 222 6.08 26.64 16.41
N THR A 223 5.80 25.36 16.14
CA THR A 223 4.53 24.93 15.52
C THR A 223 3.33 25.29 16.40
N ASN A 224 3.40 25.09 17.72
CA ASN A 224 2.33 25.45 18.65
C ASN A 224 2.05 26.96 18.68
N ILE A 225 3.08 27.78 18.66
CA ILE A 225 2.91 29.24 18.56
C ILE A 225 2.09 29.58 17.30
N GLY A 226 2.39 28.94 16.17
CA GLY A 226 1.62 29.11 14.94
C GLY A 226 0.18 28.60 15.06
N ILE A 227 -0.04 27.42 15.65
CA ILE A 227 -1.38 26.84 15.89
C ILE A 227 -2.25 27.81 16.72
N PHE A 228 -1.72 28.30 17.85
CA PHE A 228 -2.50 29.16 18.73
C PHE A 228 -2.68 30.57 18.19
N ALA A 229 -1.79 31.04 17.32
CA ALA A 229 -1.91 32.30 16.60
C ALA A 229 -2.85 32.23 15.38
N SER A 230 -3.26 31.05 14.93
CA SER A 230 -4.12 30.86 13.75
C SER A 230 -5.53 31.39 13.97
N SER A 231 -6.12 31.99 12.93
CA SER A 231 -7.50 32.51 12.90
C SER A 231 -8.43 31.74 11.94
N GLY A 232 -7.88 30.92 11.05
CA GLY A 232 -8.64 30.15 10.08
C GLY A 232 -9.47 29.02 10.68
N THR A 233 -10.41 28.52 9.91
CA THR A 233 -11.27 27.38 10.30
C THR A 233 -10.52 26.06 10.34
N HIS A 234 -9.47 25.93 9.54
CA HIS A 234 -8.58 24.80 9.47
C HIS A 234 -7.13 25.25 9.52
N ILE A 235 -6.26 24.39 10.05
CA ILE A 235 -4.82 24.62 10.16
C ILE A 235 -4.12 23.55 9.32
N ALA A 236 -3.15 23.95 8.53
CA ALA A 236 -2.26 23.06 7.80
C ALA A 236 -0.79 23.36 8.16
N PHE A 237 0.07 22.36 7.99
CA PHE A 237 1.50 22.47 8.29
C PHE A 237 2.29 22.34 7.00
N LEU A 238 3.28 23.22 6.83
CA LEU A 238 4.17 23.23 5.68
C LEU A 238 5.61 23.37 6.18
N ASP A 239 6.46 22.46 5.77
CA ASP A 239 7.87 22.53 6.08
C ASP A 239 8.54 23.65 5.27
N HIS A 240 9.47 24.34 5.88
CA HIS A 240 10.07 25.57 5.37
C HIS A 240 10.93 25.42 4.11
N ASP A 241 11.19 24.20 3.67
CA ASP A 241 11.96 23.80 2.48
C ASP A 241 11.14 23.08 1.43
N ASP A 242 9.83 22.89 1.67
CA ASP A 242 8.92 22.18 0.80
C ASP A 242 8.03 23.11 -0.04
N TYR A 243 7.10 22.54 -0.81
CA TYR A 243 6.32 23.31 -1.78
C TYR A 243 4.88 22.79 -1.88
N LEU A 244 3.91 23.72 -1.89
CA LEU A 244 2.50 23.42 -2.12
C LEU A 244 2.12 23.56 -3.60
N GLU A 245 1.36 22.59 -4.10
CA GLU A 245 0.72 22.73 -5.39
C GLU A 245 -0.33 23.86 -5.38
N PRO A 246 -0.53 24.58 -6.50
CA PRO A 246 -1.30 25.83 -6.51
C PRO A 246 -2.82 25.66 -6.23
N ASP A 247 -3.34 24.44 -6.22
CA ASP A 247 -4.71 24.09 -5.87
C ASP A 247 -4.87 23.51 -4.44
N ALA A 248 -3.80 23.47 -3.65
CA ALA A 248 -3.77 22.81 -2.34
C ALA A 248 -4.78 23.42 -1.35
N VAL A 249 -4.76 24.73 -1.18
CA VAL A 249 -5.71 25.45 -0.31
C VAL A 249 -7.16 25.15 -0.69
N PHE A 250 -7.50 25.29 -1.97
CA PHE A 250 -8.84 25.01 -2.45
C PHE A 250 -9.30 23.60 -2.13
N ARG A 251 -8.44 22.61 -2.40
CA ARG A 251 -8.80 21.19 -2.23
C ARG A 251 -8.98 20.81 -0.77
N VAL A 252 -8.13 21.31 0.12
CA VAL A 252 -8.29 21.09 1.57
C VAL A 252 -9.58 21.74 2.08
N LEU A 253 -9.83 23.01 1.77
CA LEU A 253 -11.05 23.68 2.18
C LEU A 253 -12.31 23.05 1.56
N LYS A 254 -12.21 22.53 0.33
CA LYS A 254 -13.32 21.83 -0.31
C LYS A 254 -13.56 20.44 0.30
N ALA A 255 -12.51 19.75 0.75
CA ALA A 255 -12.67 18.52 1.50
C ALA A 255 -13.32 18.76 2.87
N ALA A 256 -13.09 19.90 3.49
CA ALA A 256 -13.75 20.32 4.72
C ALA A 256 -15.29 20.46 4.58
N ASP A 257 -15.83 20.62 3.38
CA ASP A 257 -17.29 20.59 3.12
C ASP A 257 -17.94 19.26 3.54
N THR A 258 -17.16 18.18 3.57
CA THR A 258 -17.64 16.85 3.99
C THR A 258 -17.80 16.71 5.50
N GLY A 259 -17.42 17.72 6.28
CA GLY A 259 -17.37 17.68 7.74
C GLY A 259 -16.11 16.99 8.28
N ALA A 260 -15.12 16.71 7.43
CA ALA A 260 -13.89 16.08 7.86
C ALA A 260 -13.07 16.98 8.76
N GLU A 261 -12.65 16.45 9.91
CA GLU A 261 -11.85 17.17 10.90
C GLU A 261 -10.35 16.96 10.70
N LEU A 262 -9.95 15.88 10.02
CA LEU A 262 -8.59 15.62 9.54
C LEU A 262 -8.67 15.37 8.03
N ILE A 263 -7.83 16.07 7.29
CA ILE A 263 -7.75 15.99 5.83
C ILE A 263 -6.30 15.73 5.46
N TYR A 264 -6.02 14.79 4.57
CA TYR A 264 -4.68 14.55 4.04
C TYR A 264 -4.72 14.34 2.52
N SER A 265 -3.60 14.55 1.88
CA SER A 265 -3.46 14.43 0.43
C SER A 265 -2.38 13.43 0.03
N ASP A 266 -2.26 13.21 -1.29
CA ASP A 266 -1.07 12.60 -1.86
C ASP A 266 0.07 13.63 -1.91
N GLU A 267 1.30 13.13 -2.00
CA GLU A 267 2.50 13.94 -2.14
C GLU A 267 3.44 13.37 -3.20
N ILE A 268 4.46 14.13 -3.54
CA ILE A 268 5.54 13.66 -4.39
C ILE A 268 6.89 14.02 -3.77
N LEU A 269 7.78 13.03 -3.71
CA LEU A 269 9.17 13.28 -3.35
C LEU A 269 9.88 13.99 -4.48
N THR A 270 10.72 14.94 -4.12
CA THR A 270 11.60 15.66 -5.07
C THR A 270 13.05 15.53 -4.63
N SER A 271 13.99 15.88 -5.51
CA SER A 271 15.38 16.08 -5.11
C SER A 271 15.54 17.43 -4.41
N GLU A 272 16.78 17.87 -4.17
CA GLU A 272 17.09 19.23 -3.72
C GLU A 272 16.47 20.32 -4.63
N CYS A 273 16.34 20.05 -5.93
CA CYS A 273 15.56 20.87 -6.83
C CYS A 273 14.08 20.45 -6.78
N ILE A 274 13.22 21.35 -6.27
CA ILE A 274 11.79 21.08 -6.06
C ILE A 274 11.04 20.72 -7.34
N ASN A 275 11.59 21.02 -8.51
CA ASN A 275 11.03 20.69 -9.80
C ASN A 275 11.51 19.36 -10.37
N THR A 276 12.46 18.69 -9.69
CA THR A 276 12.91 17.34 -10.04
C THR A 276 12.07 16.33 -9.24
N LEU A 277 10.98 15.89 -9.86
CA LEU A 277 10.04 14.94 -9.28
C LEU A 277 10.66 13.54 -9.25
N VAL A 278 10.60 12.84 -8.11
CA VAL A 278 11.19 11.51 -7.92
C VAL A 278 10.10 10.46 -7.88
N THR A 279 9.33 10.38 -6.80
CA THR A 279 8.35 9.32 -6.58
C THR A 279 7.06 9.88 -6.01
N PRO A 280 5.91 9.67 -6.67
CA PRO A 280 4.62 10.00 -6.10
C PRO A 280 4.26 9.01 -4.99
N GLN A 281 3.74 9.53 -3.89
CA GLN A 281 3.18 8.77 -2.77
C GLN A 281 1.66 8.82 -2.85
N MET A 282 1.07 7.84 -3.53
CA MET A 282 -0.37 7.76 -3.79
C MET A 282 -1.06 6.95 -2.70
N ARG A 283 -1.71 7.64 -1.79
CA ARG A 283 -2.27 7.08 -0.55
C ARG A 283 -3.67 6.49 -0.77
N PRO A 284 -4.06 5.44 -0.04
CA PRO A 284 -5.45 4.98 0.01
C PRO A 284 -6.30 5.92 0.86
N ALA A 285 -7.62 5.69 0.92
CA ALA A 285 -8.46 6.27 1.95
C ALA A 285 -7.99 5.85 3.35
N PHE A 286 -8.39 6.62 4.36
CA PHE A 286 -7.92 6.42 5.72
C PHE A 286 -8.19 4.99 6.22
N SER A 287 -7.15 4.38 6.77
CA SER A 287 -7.18 3.13 7.51
C SER A 287 -6.34 3.28 8.77
N TRP A 288 -6.99 3.17 9.93
CA TRP A 288 -6.31 3.24 11.22
C TRP A 288 -5.30 2.09 11.37
N ASP A 289 -5.68 0.88 10.96
CA ASP A 289 -4.82 -0.30 11.01
C ASP A 289 -3.55 -0.13 10.18
N TYR A 290 -3.65 0.56 9.05
CA TYR A 290 -2.48 0.87 8.24
C TYR A 290 -1.61 1.95 8.91
N TYR A 291 -2.24 3.00 9.47
CA TYR A 291 -1.52 4.12 10.07
C TYR A 291 -0.67 3.69 11.27
N ILE A 292 -1.16 2.78 12.11
CA ILE A 292 -0.42 2.26 13.26
C ILE A 292 0.71 1.29 12.89
N ASN A 293 0.74 0.79 11.65
CA ASN A 293 1.83 -0.01 11.10
C ASN A 293 2.80 0.82 10.25
N HIS A 294 2.33 1.94 9.72
CA HIS A 294 3.12 2.92 8.97
C HIS A 294 2.42 4.27 8.98
N PRO A 295 3.00 5.31 9.60
CA PRO A 295 2.46 6.67 9.51
C PRO A 295 2.57 7.20 8.07
N TYR A 296 1.72 6.71 7.16
CA TYR A 296 1.82 6.89 5.70
C TYR A 296 1.40 8.29 5.22
N PHE A 297 0.94 9.15 6.11
CA PHE A 297 0.74 10.57 5.86
C PHE A 297 1.08 11.39 7.11
N VAL A 298 1.87 12.42 6.93
CA VAL A 298 2.17 13.48 7.89
C VAL A 298 2.19 14.85 7.18
N HIS A 299 2.43 14.86 5.90
CA HIS A 299 2.30 15.99 4.95
C HIS A 299 1.34 15.60 3.82
N PHE A 300 0.66 16.48 3.16
CA PHE A 300 0.12 17.74 3.59
C PHE A 300 -1.18 17.46 4.31
N ILE A 301 -1.31 17.87 5.56
CA ILE A 301 -2.54 17.67 6.35
C ILE A 301 -3.21 19.00 6.64
N GLY A 302 -4.55 18.97 6.68
CA GLY A 302 -5.40 20.02 7.19
C GLY A 302 -6.21 19.50 8.37
N VAL A 303 -6.22 20.22 9.49
CA VAL A 303 -6.93 19.82 10.69
C VAL A 303 -7.91 20.94 11.09
N SER A 304 -9.11 20.59 11.56
CA SER A 304 -10.02 21.56 12.16
C SER A 304 -9.29 22.37 13.24
N ALA A 305 -9.31 23.69 13.14
CA ALA A 305 -8.60 24.55 14.09
C ALA A 305 -9.10 24.36 15.53
N ALA A 306 -10.41 24.14 15.69
CA ALA A 306 -11.00 23.82 16.98
C ALA A 306 -10.41 22.53 17.57
N LEU A 307 -10.31 21.46 16.77
CA LEU A 307 -9.75 20.19 17.19
C LEU A 307 -8.25 20.32 17.52
N ALA A 308 -7.46 20.94 16.62
CA ALA A 308 -6.02 21.11 16.83
C ALA A 308 -5.70 21.87 18.15
N LYS A 309 -6.47 22.92 18.44
CA LYS A 309 -6.34 23.69 19.69
C LYS A 309 -6.85 22.92 20.91
N ALA A 310 -7.95 22.18 20.79
CA ALA A 310 -8.54 21.40 21.88
C ALA A 310 -7.63 20.26 22.36
N ILE A 311 -6.85 19.64 21.46
CA ILE A 311 -5.87 18.61 21.84
C ILE A 311 -4.55 19.17 22.34
N GLY A 312 -4.40 20.50 22.41
CA GLY A 312 -3.22 21.19 22.93
C GLY A 312 -2.05 21.31 21.95
N GLY A 313 -2.29 21.14 20.63
CA GLY A 313 -1.22 21.21 19.63
C GLY A 313 -0.26 20.03 19.68
N TRP A 314 1.00 20.24 19.29
CA TRP A 314 2.08 19.25 19.31
C TRP A 314 2.62 19.00 20.73
N ASP A 315 3.08 17.79 21.00
CA ASP A 315 3.76 17.49 22.27
C ASP A 315 5.16 18.14 22.29
N GLU A 316 5.33 19.20 23.07
CA GLU A 316 6.56 19.98 23.14
C GLU A 316 7.78 19.21 23.68
N ARG A 317 7.55 18.03 24.26
CA ARG A 317 8.63 17.15 24.73
C ARG A 317 9.26 16.36 23.59
N MET A 318 8.60 16.30 22.42
CA MET A 318 9.07 15.56 21.27
C MET A 318 9.98 16.42 20.39
N LYS A 319 11.23 15.99 20.26
CA LYS A 319 12.22 16.65 19.39
C LYS A 319 12.13 16.18 17.92
N ILE A 320 11.56 15.00 17.68
CA ILE A 320 11.40 14.36 16.38
C ILE A 320 10.12 13.53 16.38
N SER A 321 9.51 13.29 15.23
CA SER A 321 8.23 12.56 15.06
C SER A 321 7.06 13.18 15.85
N GLY A 322 7.10 14.47 16.15
CA GLY A 322 6.02 15.18 16.83
C GLY A 322 4.77 15.32 15.98
N ASP A 323 4.93 15.33 14.68
CA ASP A 323 3.90 15.24 13.64
C ASP A 323 3.10 13.92 13.72
N VAL A 324 3.78 12.79 13.87
CA VAL A 324 3.14 11.47 14.05
C VAL A 324 2.31 11.44 15.33
N ASP A 325 2.87 11.88 16.46
CA ASP A 325 2.13 11.96 17.73
C ASP A 325 0.90 12.87 17.62
N PHE A 326 1.06 14.03 16.99
CA PHE A 326 -0.03 14.96 16.77
C PHE A 326 -1.15 14.34 15.93
N VAL A 327 -0.82 13.72 14.79
CA VAL A 327 -1.80 13.07 13.91
C VAL A 327 -2.52 11.95 14.65
N LEU A 328 -1.81 11.10 15.43
CA LEU A 328 -2.43 10.06 16.25
C LEU A 328 -3.45 10.62 17.24
N ARG A 329 -3.13 11.73 17.94
CA ARG A 329 -4.06 12.40 18.87
C ARG A 329 -5.24 13.07 18.15
N VAL A 330 -5.02 13.57 16.93
CA VAL A 330 -6.12 14.06 16.07
C VAL A 330 -7.02 12.89 15.66
N ILE A 331 -6.47 11.77 15.19
CA ILE A 331 -7.23 10.55 14.81
C ILE A 331 -8.09 10.05 15.97
N GLU A 332 -7.59 10.09 17.21
CA GLU A 332 -8.35 9.67 18.40
C GLU A 332 -9.64 10.46 18.58
N ARG A 333 -9.62 11.75 18.30
CA ARG A 333 -10.74 12.67 18.56
C ARG A 333 -11.60 12.93 17.33
N ALA A 334 -11.00 12.91 16.15
CA ALA A 334 -11.71 13.16 14.90
C ALA A 334 -12.82 12.12 14.67
N THR A 335 -13.99 12.60 14.32
CA THR A 335 -15.13 11.77 13.91
C THR A 335 -15.03 11.34 12.45
N SER A 336 -14.29 12.11 11.64
CA SER A 336 -14.14 11.84 10.22
C SER A 336 -12.79 12.30 9.69
N VAL A 337 -12.24 11.49 8.78
CA VAL A 337 -10.97 11.72 8.11
C VAL A 337 -11.19 11.69 6.60
N ALA A 338 -10.73 12.71 5.87
CA ALA A 338 -10.84 12.80 4.43
C ALA A 338 -9.48 12.63 3.75
N HIS A 339 -9.39 11.75 2.78
CA HIS A 339 -8.32 11.67 1.81
C HIS A 339 -8.66 12.49 0.56
N VAL A 340 -7.82 13.42 0.19
CA VAL A 340 -7.86 14.14 -1.08
C VAL A 340 -6.92 13.43 -2.06
N PRO A 341 -7.44 12.62 -3.01
CA PRO A 341 -6.60 11.86 -3.92
C PRO A 341 -6.01 12.76 -5.01
N ALA A 342 -5.10 13.62 -4.60
CA ALA A 342 -4.38 14.55 -5.45
C ALA A 342 -3.02 14.87 -4.83
N ILE A 343 -1.98 14.96 -5.65
CA ILE A 343 -0.68 15.43 -5.22
C ILE A 343 -0.79 16.93 -4.94
N LEU A 344 -0.71 17.30 -3.65
CA LEU A 344 -0.80 18.69 -3.20
C LEU A 344 0.49 19.21 -2.60
N TYR A 345 1.46 18.32 -2.35
CA TYR A 345 2.70 18.61 -1.64
C TYR A 345 3.90 18.04 -2.39
N ARG A 346 4.96 18.83 -2.52
CA ARG A 346 6.27 18.38 -3.00
C ARG A 346 7.20 18.33 -1.79
N TRP A 347 7.60 17.14 -1.43
CA TRP A 347 8.52 16.89 -0.33
C TRP A 347 9.95 16.86 -0.84
N ARG A 348 10.75 17.86 -0.43
CA ARG A 348 12.16 17.96 -0.82
C ARG A 348 13.01 16.98 -0.02
N THR A 349 13.77 16.14 -0.73
CA THR A 349 14.70 15.22 -0.11
C THR A 349 16.13 15.69 -0.30
N HIS A 350 16.89 15.73 0.79
CA HIS A 350 18.30 16.12 0.79
C HIS A 350 19.08 15.39 1.90
N GLY A 351 20.44 15.39 1.80
CA GLY A 351 21.28 14.60 2.70
C GLY A 351 21.23 14.96 4.19
N ALA A 352 20.72 16.16 4.55
CA ALA A 352 20.56 16.62 5.93
C ALA A 352 19.14 16.33 6.50
N SER A 353 18.23 15.73 5.73
CA SER A 353 16.89 15.36 6.21
C SER A 353 16.99 14.40 7.40
N ALA A 354 16.14 14.60 8.42
CA ALA A 354 16.14 13.80 9.66
C ALA A 354 15.98 12.29 9.40
N GLY A 355 15.19 11.91 8.40
CA GLY A 355 15.05 10.52 7.96
C GLY A 355 16.33 9.84 7.48
N HIS A 356 17.36 10.62 7.10
CA HIS A 356 18.66 10.10 6.71
C HIS A 356 19.67 10.11 7.86
N THR A 357 19.66 11.17 8.69
CA THR A 357 20.70 11.43 9.69
C THR A 357 20.36 10.90 11.08
N MET A 358 19.09 10.73 11.43
CA MET A 358 18.58 10.38 12.77
C MET A 358 17.63 9.17 12.73
N ARG A 359 17.97 8.14 11.97
CA ARG A 359 17.06 7.00 11.71
C ARG A 359 16.62 6.28 12.98
N ASP A 360 17.54 6.01 13.90
CA ASP A 360 17.24 5.26 15.11
C ASP A 360 16.38 6.09 16.07
N GLU A 361 16.65 7.39 16.17
CA GLU A 361 15.84 8.32 16.96
C GLU A 361 14.42 8.48 16.40
N VAL A 362 14.28 8.55 15.07
CA VAL A 362 12.96 8.56 14.40
C VAL A 362 12.18 7.29 14.73
N VAL A 363 12.80 6.11 14.60
CA VAL A 363 12.15 4.83 14.91
C VAL A 363 11.76 4.74 16.38
N ALA A 364 12.64 5.16 17.29
CA ALA A 364 12.36 5.13 18.73
C ALA A 364 11.24 6.10 19.13
N ALA A 365 11.26 7.32 18.61
CA ALA A 365 10.24 8.35 18.89
C ALA A 365 8.88 7.93 18.31
N THR A 366 8.84 7.43 17.08
CA THR A 366 7.60 6.94 16.45
C THR A 366 7.05 5.71 17.17
N THR A 367 7.91 4.74 17.56
CA THR A 367 7.49 3.58 18.37
C THR A 367 6.84 4.04 19.69
N SER A 368 7.46 5.03 20.35
CA SER A 368 6.92 5.59 21.59
C SER A 368 5.57 6.26 21.37
N ALA A 369 5.40 7.06 20.31
CA ALA A 369 4.14 7.70 19.97
C ALA A 369 3.03 6.67 19.69
N LEU A 370 3.33 5.63 18.89
CA LEU A 370 2.41 4.53 18.60
C LEU A 370 1.98 3.77 19.85
N ASN A 371 2.93 3.47 20.75
CA ASN A 371 2.58 2.75 21.98
C ASN A 371 1.78 3.65 22.97
N ARG A 372 2.05 4.94 23.06
CA ARG A 372 1.20 5.87 23.82
C ARG A 372 -0.23 5.93 23.25
N HIS A 373 -0.36 5.96 21.93
CA HIS A 373 -1.64 5.91 21.24
C HIS A 373 -2.37 4.60 21.54
N LEU A 374 -1.73 3.45 21.33
CA LEU A 374 -2.32 2.13 21.59
C LEU A 374 -2.74 1.98 23.06
N ALA A 375 -1.95 2.47 24.01
CA ALA A 375 -2.32 2.45 25.42
C ALA A 375 -3.64 3.19 25.73
N ARG A 376 -4.02 4.19 24.91
CA ARG A 376 -5.29 4.91 25.06
C ARG A 376 -6.46 4.21 24.36
N VAL A 377 -6.22 3.64 23.15
CA VAL A 377 -7.31 3.14 22.28
C VAL A 377 -7.47 1.62 22.33
N SER A 378 -6.41 0.89 22.65
CA SER A 378 -6.37 -0.57 22.76
C SER A 378 -5.30 -1.00 23.79
N PRO A 379 -5.56 -0.88 25.10
CA PRO A 379 -4.54 -0.91 26.16
C PRO A 379 -3.67 -2.16 26.25
N ARG A 380 -4.10 -3.27 25.62
CA ARG A 380 -3.32 -4.51 25.57
C ARG A 380 -2.53 -4.70 24.28
N ALA A 381 -2.70 -3.81 23.30
CA ALA A 381 -1.95 -3.83 22.06
C ALA A 381 -0.61 -3.11 22.22
N THR A 382 0.39 -3.54 21.44
CA THR A 382 1.72 -2.94 21.43
C THR A 382 2.20 -2.77 19.99
N SER A 383 3.06 -1.80 19.74
CA SER A 383 3.73 -1.59 18.47
C SER A 383 5.22 -1.86 18.64
N VAL A 384 5.80 -2.63 17.73
CA VAL A 384 7.24 -2.90 17.66
C VAL A 384 7.79 -2.51 16.29
N PRO A 385 9.02 -1.97 16.21
CA PRO A 385 9.64 -1.68 14.92
C PRO A 385 9.95 -2.98 14.17
N THR A 386 9.85 -2.92 12.83
CA THR A 386 10.30 -4.00 11.95
C THR A 386 11.78 -3.82 11.58
N ALA A 387 12.33 -4.76 10.79
CA ALA A 387 13.66 -4.59 10.23
C ALA A 387 13.74 -3.49 9.14
N LEU A 388 12.61 -3.00 8.67
CA LEU A 388 12.53 -1.93 7.67
C LEU A 388 12.33 -0.58 8.36
N PHE A 389 12.99 0.44 7.85
CA PHE A 389 12.94 1.79 8.44
C PHE A 389 11.52 2.38 8.36
N ASN A 390 11.03 2.86 9.51
CA ASN A 390 9.72 3.50 9.68
C ASN A 390 8.49 2.61 9.36
N TYR A 391 8.67 1.28 9.46
CA TYR A 391 7.58 0.31 9.44
C TYR A 391 7.50 -0.41 10.78
N PHE A 392 6.29 -0.63 11.25
CA PHE A 392 5.98 -1.16 12.58
C PHE A 392 5.04 -2.36 12.46
N GLU A 393 4.98 -3.17 13.50
CA GLU A 393 4.00 -4.24 13.65
C GLU A 393 3.16 -3.95 14.90
N ALA A 394 1.90 -3.62 14.69
CA ALA A 394 0.93 -3.51 15.76
C ALA A 394 0.45 -4.91 16.16
N ARG A 395 0.75 -5.31 17.40
CA ARG A 395 0.43 -6.63 17.96
C ARG A 395 -0.76 -6.53 18.89
N PHE A 396 -1.81 -7.27 18.59
CA PHE A 396 -2.98 -7.41 19.42
C PHE A 396 -2.88 -8.74 20.18
N PRO A 397 -3.26 -8.78 21.47
CA PRO A 397 -3.17 -10.02 22.24
C PRO A 397 -4.06 -11.09 21.63
N ASP A 398 -3.53 -12.30 21.56
CA ASP A 398 -4.33 -13.46 21.23
C ASP A 398 -5.44 -13.61 22.27
N SER A 399 -6.69 -13.66 21.81
CA SER A 399 -7.84 -13.88 22.69
C SER A 399 -7.95 -15.32 23.19
N GLY A 400 -7.13 -16.23 22.64
CA GLY A 400 -7.26 -17.66 22.85
C GLY A 400 -8.53 -18.24 22.22
N GLY A 401 -8.85 -19.45 22.60
CA GLY A 401 -10.01 -20.17 22.09
C GLY A 401 -9.69 -21.04 20.88
N ARG A 402 -10.61 -21.97 20.60
CA ARG A 402 -10.49 -22.85 19.45
C ARG A 402 -10.86 -22.14 18.16
N THR A 403 -10.24 -22.60 17.08
CA THR A 403 -10.56 -22.17 15.71
C THR A 403 -10.99 -23.40 14.91
N LEU A 404 -12.19 -23.36 14.33
CA LEU A 404 -12.62 -24.35 13.34
C LEU A 404 -11.95 -24.02 12.00
N ILE A 405 -11.17 -24.95 11.45
CA ILE A 405 -10.56 -24.83 10.10
C ILE A 405 -11.36 -25.72 9.15
N VAL A 406 -12.01 -25.11 8.17
CA VAL A 406 -12.82 -25.80 7.14
C VAL A 406 -12.00 -25.96 5.88
N ILE A 407 -11.78 -27.20 5.41
CA ILE A 407 -10.93 -27.51 4.27
C ILE A 407 -11.70 -28.36 3.25
N PRO A 408 -12.29 -27.73 2.20
CA PRO A 408 -12.89 -28.48 1.09
C PRO A 408 -11.82 -29.24 0.30
N THR A 409 -12.12 -30.50 -0.07
CA THR A 409 -11.24 -31.34 -0.86
C THR A 409 -12.02 -32.25 -1.79
N ARG A 410 -11.42 -32.56 -2.94
CA ARG A 410 -11.82 -33.68 -3.82
C ARG A 410 -10.55 -34.32 -4.36
N ASN A 411 -10.32 -35.58 -3.95
CA ASN A 411 -9.08 -36.27 -4.31
C ASN A 411 -7.83 -35.49 -3.85
N ARG A 412 -6.67 -35.59 -4.50
CA ARG A 412 -5.42 -34.83 -4.24
C ARG A 412 -4.96 -34.94 -2.80
N VAL A 413 -4.83 -36.18 -2.33
CA VAL A 413 -4.34 -36.49 -0.98
C VAL A 413 -2.96 -35.89 -0.69
N ASP A 414 -2.10 -35.74 -1.72
CA ASP A 414 -0.79 -35.12 -1.64
C ASP A 414 -0.85 -33.66 -1.10
N LEU A 415 -1.82 -32.89 -1.59
CA LEU A 415 -2.04 -31.51 -1.17
C LEU A 415 -2.68 -31.45 0.23
N LEU A 416 -3.79 -32.23 0.42
CA LEU A 416 -4.49 -32.26 1.70
C LEU A 416 -3.56 -32.67 2.86
N ARG A 417 -2.73 -33.72 2.66
CA ARG A 417 -1.76 -34.17 3.67
C ARG A 417 -0.81 -33.06 4.05
N ARG A 418 -0.20 -32.38 3.07
CA ARG A 418 0.71 -31.25 3.30
C ARG A 418 0.04 -30.11 4.06
N CYS A 419 -1.18 -29.75 3.66
CA CYS A 419 -1.97 -28.71 4.31
C CYS A 419 -2.22 -29.07 5.78
N VAL A 420 -2.81 -30.22 6.06
CA VAL A 420 -3.12 -30.65 7.44
C VAL A 420 -1.84 -30.78 8.28
N ASP A 421 -0.79 -31.40 7.75
CA ASP A 421 0.50 -31.58 8.46
C ASP A 421 1.12 -30.22 8.83
N SER A 422 1.15 -29.28 7.91
CA SER A 422 1.72 -27.95 8.15
C SER A 422 0.91 -27.10 9.15
N LEU A 423 -0.41 -27.16 9.07
CA LEU A 423 -1.30 -26.48 10.03
C LEU A 423 -1.10 -27.01 11.43
N LEU A 424 -1.09 -28.35 11.62
CA LEU A 424 -0.87 -28.98 12.93
C LEU A 424 0.56 -28.77 13.46
N ALA A 425 1.56 -28.73 12.59
CA ALA A 425 2.95 -28.48 12.99
C ALA A 425 3.20 -27.04 13.46
N THR A 426 2.38 -26.08 13.02
CA THR A 426 2.53 -24.65 13.31
C THR A 426 1.52 -24.11 14.34
N THR A 427 0.68 -24.98 14.91
CA THR A 427 -0.27 -24.66 15.97
C THR A 427 -0.09 -25.58 17.17
N LYS A 428 -0.55 -25.16 18.34
CA LYS A 428 -0.45 -26.00 19.56
C LYS A 428 -1.62 -27.00 19.61
N PRO A 429 -1.41 -28.18 20.23
CA PRO A 429 -2.47 -29.14 20.40
C PRO A 429 -3.72 -28.53 21.07
N GLY A 430 -4.89 -28.78 20.49
CA GLY A 430 -6.18 -28.32 21.01
C GLY A 430 -6.56 -26.88 20.66
N GLU A 431 -5.72 -26.12 19.91
CA GLU A 431 -6.08 -24.78 19.45
C GLU A 431 -6.94 -24.78 18.20
N VAL A 432 -6.90 -25.84 17.40
CA VAL A 432 -7.65 -25.96 16.16
C VAL A 432 -8.48 -27.24 16.13
N ASP A 433 -9.67 -27.16 15.52
CA ASP A 433 -10.46 -28.29 15.07
C ASP A 433 -10.48 -28.27 13.55
N ILE A 434 -9.93 -29.27 12.89
CA ILE A 434 -9.91 -29.37 11.44
C ILE A 434 -11.13 -30.17 10.97
N LEU A 435 -11.90 -29.58 10.05
CA LEU A 435 -13.01 -30.21 9.35
C LEU A 435 -12.72 -30.31 7.87
N VAL A 436 -12.40 -31.50 7.41
CA VAL A 436 -12.20 -31.78 5.98
C VAL A 436 -13.58 -32.01 5.35
N VAL A 437 -13.90 -31.25 4.32
CA VAL A 437 -15.14 -31.38 3.54
C VAL A 437 -14.84 -32.22 2.31
N ASP A 438 -15.14 -33.51 2.39
CA ASP A 438 -14.95 -34.45 1.27
C ASP A 438 -16.08 -34.31 0.23
N HIS A 439 -15.77 -33.73 -0.92
CA HIS A 439 -16.67 -33.60 -2.04
C HIS A 439 -16.54 -34.81 -2.98
N GLU A 440 -17.13 -35.94 -2.59
CA GLU A 440 -17.20 -37.17 -3.41
C GLU A 440 -15.83 -37.62 -3.95
N SER A 441 -14.83 -37.70 -3.06
CA SER A 441 -13.54 -38.29 -3.47
C SER A 441 -13.72 -39.77 -3.82
N ASP A 442 -13.14 -40.18 -4.95
CA ASP A 442 -13.19 -41.53 -5.51
C ASP A 442 -11.78 -42.12 -5.71
N ASP A 443 -10.73 -41.32 -5.51
CA ASP A 443 -9.36 -41.82 -5.50
C ASP A 443 -9.08 -42.69 -4.27
N PRO A 444 -8.67 -43.97 -4.45
CA PRO A 444 -8.49 -44.91 -3.35
C PRO A 444 -7.50 -44.44 -2.26
N GLU A 445 -6.42 -43.73 -2.63
CA GLU A 445 -5.44 -43.22 -1.67
C GLU A 445 -6.06 -42.11 -0.82
N THR A 446 -6.83 -41.21 -1.42
CA THR A 446 -7.55 -40.17 -0.72
C THR A 446 -8.58 -40.74 0.27
N VAL A 447 -9.40 -41.71 -0.18
CA VAL A 447 -10.41 -42.38 0.65
C VAL A 447 -9.75 -43.08 1.85
N ALA A 448 -8.65 -43.82 1.60
CA ALA A 448 -7.89 -44.48 2.66
C ALA A 448 -7.28 -43.49 3.67
N TYR A 449 -6.73 -42.36 3.19
CA TYR A 449 -6.19 -41.30 4.04
C TYR A 449 -7.24 -40.66 4.93
N LEU A 450 -8.41 -40.32 4.39
CA LEU A 450 -9.53 -39.76 5.15
C LEU A 450 -10.04 -40.73 6.23
N ALA A 451 -10.07 -42.04 5.93
CA ALA A 451 -10.49 -43.06 6.89
C ALA A 451 -9.46 -43.25 8.02
N ALA A 452 -8.17 -43.22 7.70
CA ALA A 452 -7.07 -43.50 8.64
C ALA A 452 -6.69 -42.38 9.59
N ASN A 453 -7.13 -41.12 9.33
CA ASN A 453 -6.70 -39.94 10.11
C ASN A 453 -7.87 -39.24 10.84
N ARG A 454 -8.90 -39.99 11.26
CA ARG A 454 -10.06 -39.43 11.98
C ARG A 454 -9.74 -38.94 13.40
N ASP A 455 -8.61 -39.28 13.94
CA ASP A 455 -8.05 -38.77 15.19
C ASP A 455 -7.43 -37.36 15.03
N ARG A 456 -7.07 -36.98 13.82
CA ARG A 456 -6.43 -35.69 13.50
C ARG A 456 -7.41 -34.64 12.99
N PHE A 457 -8.48 -35.08 12.29
CA PHE A 457 -9.50 -34.20 11.74
C PHE A 457 -10.85 -34.94 11.58
N GLN A 458 -11.93 -34.14 11.59
CA GLN A 458 -13.26 -34.63 11.23
C GLN A 458 -13.45 -34.62 9.72
N VAL A 459 -14.32 -35.48 9.21
CA VAL A 459 -14.69 -35.55 7.81
C VAL A 459 -16.19 -35.36 7.65
N TYR A 460 -16.57 -34.30 6.97
CA TYR A 460 -17.92 -34.07 6.49
C TYR A 460 -18.00 -34.43 5.01
N ARG A 461 -18.79 -35.46 4.64
CA ARG A 461 -18.98 -35.84 3.24
C ARG A 461 -20.14 -35.04 2.65
N HIS A 462 -19.83 -34.27 1.61
CA HIS A 462 -20.81 -33.56 0.82
C HIS A 462 -21.07 -34.30 -0.50
N VAL A 463 -22.36 -34.41 -0.88
CA VAL A 463 -22.81 -35.05 -2.13
C VAL A 463 -23.60 -34.04 -2.94
N GLY A 464 -23.33 -33.93 -4.23
CA GLY A 464 -24.04 -33.04 -5.14
C GLY A 464 -23.14 -32.18 -6.02
N PRO A 465 -23.67 -31.23 -6.75
CA PRO A 465 -22.88 -30.35 -7.61
C PRO A 465 -21.87 -29.53 -6.83
N PHE A 466 -20.73 -29.26 -7.46
CA PHE A 466 -19.72 -28.42 -6.83
C PHE A 466 -20.21 -26.98 -6.71
N ASN A 467 -20.23 -26.48 -5.49
CA ASN A 467 -20.48 -25.09 -5.14
C ASN A 467 -19.65 -24.78 -3.89
N PHE A 468 -18.62 -23.93 -4.06
CA PHE A 468 -17.70 -23.63 -2.96
C PHE A 468 -18.40 -22.99 -1.75
N ALA A 469 -19.35 -22.09 -2.01
CA ALA A 469 -20.13 -21.43 -0.98
C ALA A 469 -20.97 -22.45 -0.16
N ALA A 470 -21.71 -23.32 -0.86
CA ALA A 470 -22.54 -24.34 -0.25
C ALA A 470 -21.70 -25.36 0.55
N LEU A 471 -20.56 -25.80 0.01
CA LEU A 471 -19.64 -26.72 0.70
C LEU A 471 -19.24 -26.18 2.07
N ASN A 472 -18.80 -24.92 2.13
CA ASN A 472 -18.35 -24.29 3.36
C ASN A 472 -19.52 -24.02 4.34
N ASN A 473 -20.65 -23.51 3.85
CA ASN A 473 -21.83 -23.26 4.69
C ASN A 473 -22.30 -24.56 5.36
N ARG A 474 -22.51 -25.62 4.56
CA ARG A 474 -23.00 -26.92 5.04
C ARG A 474 -22.04 -27.58 6.02
N ALA A 475 -20.73 -27.42 5.80
CA ALA A 475 -19.71 -27.92 6.71
C ALA A 475 -19.79 -27.25 8.08
N VAL A 476 -19.92 -25.92 8.12
CA VAL A 476 -20.07 -25.17 9.37
C VAL A 476 -21.36 -25.55 10.09
N GLU A 477 -22.49 -25.67 9.37
CA GLU A 477 -23.78 -26.13 9.92
C GLU A 477 -23.69 -27.55 10.48
N ALA A 478 -23.02 -28.47 9.78
CA ALA A 478 -22.84 -29.85 10.20
C ALA A 478 -22.01 -29.94 11.47
N TYR A 479 -20.90 -29.20 11.53
CA TYR A 479 -20.05 -29.12 12.72
C TYR A 479 -20.86 -28.61 13.95
N GLU A 480 -21.59 -27.50 13.75
CA GLU A 480 -22.40 -26.92 14.82
C GLU A 480 -23.47 -27.89 15.31
N ARG A 481 -24.13 -28.60 14.41
CA ARG A 481 -25.16 -29.61 14.76
C ARG A 481 -24.57 -30.78 15.56
N GLU A 482 -23.36 -31.21 15.19
CA GLU A 482 -22.68 -32.33 15.88
C GLU A 482 -22.11 -31.93 17.24
N ARG A 483 -21.56 -30.71 17.35
CA ARG A 483 -20.87 -30.24 18.57
C ARG A 483 -21.75 -29.38 19.49
N GLY A 484 -22.93 -28.96 19.04
CA GLY A 484 -23.84 -28.08 19.76
C GLY A 484 -23.51 -26.61 19.68
N SER A 485 -22.30 -26.24 19.28
CA SER A 485 -21.88 -24.86 19.10
C SER A 485 -20.64 -24.75 18.20
N LEU A 486 -20.44 -23.58 17.59
CA LEU A 486 -19.21 -23.26 16.91
C LEU A 486 -18.14 -22.76 17.90
N PRO A 487 -16.84 -23.03 17.64
CA PRO A 487 -15.75 -22.31 18.30
C PRO A 487 -15.83 -20.79 18.06
N PRO A 488 -15.11 -19.97 18.86
CA PRO A 488 -15.12 -18.51 18.68
C PRO A 488 -14.75 -18.04 17.28
N PHE A 489 -13.88 -18.80 16.60
CA PHE A 489 -13.37 -18.46 15.27
C PHE A 489 -13.62 -19.58 14.27
N VAL A 490 -13.93 -19.19 13.03
CA VAL A 490 -13.92 -20.05 11.85
C VAL A 490 -12.86 -19.55 10.87
N LEU A 491 -12.11 -20.47 10.30
CA LEU A 491 -11.11 -20.23 9.26
C LEU A 491 -11.43 -21.11 8.06
N PHE A 492 -11.57 -20.49 6.90
CA PHE A 492 -11.69 -21.19 5.61
C PHE A 492 -10.31 -21.33 5.02
N SER A 493 -9.96 -22.53 4.55
CA SER A 493 -8.65 -22.82 3.96
C SER A 493 -8.82 -23.72 2.75
N ASN A 494 -8.09 -23.43 1.68
CA ASN A 494 -7.94 -24.39 0.60
C ASN A 494 -7.07 -25.56 1.04
N ASN A 495 -7.24 -26.74 0.37
CA ASN A 495 -6.47 -27.95 0.66
C ASN A 495 -5.01 -27.91 0.18
N ASP A 496 -4.60 -26.87 -0.54
CA ASP A 496 -3.25 -26.66 -1.10
C ASP A 496 -2.50 -25.50 -0.44
N ILE A 497 -2.95 -25.09 0.74
CA ILE A 497 -2.23 -24.14 1.62
C ILE A 497 -1.17 -24.90 2.42
N GLU A 498 -0.03 -24.27 2.63
CA GLU A 498 1.04 -24.76 3.51
C GLU A 498 1.48 -23.65 4.46
N ALA A 499 1.30 -23.86 5.77
CA ALA A 499 1.78 -22.96 6.80
C ALA A 499 3.29 -23.13 6.98
N ILE A 500 4.04 -22.02 6.78
CA ILE A 500 5.51 -22.07 6.76
C ILE A 500 6.10 -21.87 8.16
N GLU A 501 5.58 -20.90 8.89
CA GLU A 501 6.12 -20.46 10.19
C GLU A 501 5.01 -20.41 11.24
N PRO A 502 5.30 -20.74 12.53
CA PRO A 502 4.31 -20.63 13.62
C PRO A 502 3.99 -19.16 13.93
N GLY A 503 2.91 -18.94 14.70
CA GLY A 503 2.48 -17.63 15.17
C GLY A 503 1.43 -16.95 14.30
N TRP A 504 1.08 -17.51 13.14
CA TRP A 504 0.01 -16.99 12.28
C TRP A 504 -1.36 -17.06 12.98
N LEU A 505 -1.64 -18.15 13.71
CA LEU A 505 -2.92 -18.35 14.36
C LEU A 505 -3.16 -17.31 15.45
N GLU A 506 -2.17 -17.10 16.32
CA GLU A 506 -2.24 -16.11 17.40
C GLU A 506 -2.41 -14.68 16.87
N ARG A 507 -1.68 -14.34 15.80
CA ARG A 507 -1.82 -13.00 15.16
C ARG A 507 -3.20 -12.81 14.56
N MET A 508 -3.67 -13.78 13.76
CA MET A 508 -4.98 -13.66 13.12
C MET A 508 -6.12 -13.66 14.15
N ARG A 509 -6.05 -14.47 15.23
CA ARG A 509 -7.02 -14.43 16.33
C ARG A 509 -7.00 -13.09 17.05
N GLY A 510 -5.81 -12.53 17.32
CA GLY A 510 -5.67 -11.22 17.96
C GLY A 510 -6.31 -10.10 17.15
N LEU A 511 -6.19 -10.14 15.82
CA LEU A 511 -6.86 -9.20 14.92
C LEU A 511 -8.37 -9.47 14.82
N ALA A 512 -8.78 -10.72 14.60
CA ALA A 512 -10.17 -11.11 14.40
C ALA A 512 -11.03 -10.94 15.66
N ALA A 513 -10.43 -11.03 16.86
CA ALA A 513 -11.13 -10.83 18.13
C ALA A 513 -11.60 -9.39 18.37
N ARG A 514 -11.08 -8.45 17.64
CA ARG A 514 -11.47 -7.04 17.75
C ARG A 514 -12.91 -6.86 17.28
N PRO A 515 -13.74 -6.07 18.02
CA PRO A 515 -15.16 -5.91 17.69
C PRO A 515 -15.40 -5.19 16.36
N ASP A 516 -14.46 -4.38 15.90
CA ASP A 516 -14.52 -3.62 14.64
C ASP A 516 -13.99 -4.42 13.42
N VAL A 517 -13.47 -5.64 13.63
CA VAL A 517 -12.92 -6.50 12.57
C VAL A 517 -13.89 -7.61 12.23
N GLY A 518 -14.18 -7.76 10.95
CA GLY A 518 -15.09 -8.80 10.44
C GLY A 518 -14.35 -10.01 9.88
N ALA A 519 -13.29 -9.78 9.10
CA ALA A 519 -12.47 -10.86 8.55
C ALA A 519 -10.99 -10.49 8.49
N VAL A 520 -10.12 -11.52 8.58
CA VAL A 520 -8.67 -11.40 8.49
C VAL A 520 -8.16 -12.42 7.48
N GLY A 521 -7.51 -11.96 6.41
CA GLY A 521 -6.77 -12.78 5.47
C GLY A 521 -5.27 -12.79 5.78
N ALA A 522 -4.56 -13.74 5.22
CA ALA A 522 -3.11 -13.84 5.26
C ALA A 522 -2.48 -13.52 3.90
N THR A 523 -1.21 -13.17 3.88
CA THR A 523 -0.46 -13.05 2.63
C THR A 523 -0.16 -14.44 2.07
N LEU A 524 -0.56 -14.72 0.84
CA LEU A 524 -0.31 -16.00 0.18
C LEU A 524 0.78 -15.86 -0.88
N LEU A 525 1.64 -16.86 -0.95
CA LEU A 525 2.79 -16.91 -1.83
C LEU A 525 2.67 -18.07 -2.82
N TYR A 526 3.03 -17.83 -4.06
CA TYR A 526 3.28 -18.91 -5.03
C TYR A 526 4.50 -19.75 -4.61
N ALA A 527 4.61 -20.95 -5.16
CA ALA A 527 5.74 -21.84 -4.91
C ALA A 527 7.12 -21.24 -5.25
N ASN A 528 7.16 -20.23 -6.13
CA ASN A 528 8.38 -19.48 -6.46
C ASN A 528 8.71 -18.35 -5.48
N GLY A 529 7.89 -18.16 -4.43
CA GLY A 529 8.06 -17.11 -3.42
C GLY A 529 7.59 -15.73 -3.85
N SER A 530 6.91 -15.58 -4.99
CA SER A 530 6.23 -14.32 -5.32
C SER A 530 4.87 -14.23 -4.64
N VAL A 531 4.37 -13.01 -4.48
CA VAL A 531 3.05 -12.75 -3.90
C VAL A 531 1.96 -13.27 -4.83
N GLN A 532 1.04 -14.07 -4.30
CA GLN A 532 -0.19 -14.46 -4.95
C GLN A 532 -1.33 -13.57 -4.49
N HIS A 533 -1.44 -13.37 -3.18
CA HIS A 533 -2.47 -12.60 -2.53
C HIS A 533 -1.89 -11.76 -1.39
N SER A 534 -2.25 -10.49 -1.35
CA SER A 534 -2.05 -9.59 -0.21
C SER A 534 -3.20 -8.59 -0.14
N GLY A 535 -4.44 -9.12 -0.08
CA GLY A 535 -5.69 -8.37 -0.20
C GLY A 535 -6.29 -8.39 -1.60
N VAL A 536 -7.54 -7.96 -1.72
CA VAL A 536 -8.30 -7.87 -2.98
C VAL A 536 -8.74 -6.44 -3.19
N ILE A 537 -8.58 -5.95 -4.43
CA ILE A 537 -9.03 -4.63 -4.88
C ILE A 537 -10.18 -4.82 -5.85
N VAL A 538 -11.32 -4.20 -5.54
CA VAL A 538 -12.53 -4.23 -6.36
C VAL A 538 -12.35 -3.32 -7.58
N GLY A 539 -12.67 -3.83 -8.75
CA GLY A 539 -12.52 -3.13 -10.03
C GLY A 539 -11.13 -3.28 -10.67
N LEU A 540 -10.18 -3.94 -10.01
CA LEU A 540 -8.85 -4.19 -10.56
C LEU A 540 -8.93 -5.35 -11.56
N ASN A 541 -8.41 -5.15 -12.77
CA ASN A 541 -8.33 -6.16 -13.85
C ASN A 541 -9.66 -6.91 -14.13
N GLY A 542 -10.78 -6.21 -13.95
CA GLY A 542 -12.13 -6.77 -14.07
C GLY A 542 -12.98 -6.49 -12.83
N PRO A 543 -13.78 -7.45 -12.32
CA PRO A 543 -14.61 -7.26 -11.14
C PRO A 543 -13.81 -7.05 -9.86
N ALA A 544 -12.76 -7.84 -9.67
CA ALA A 544 -11.82 -7.78 -8.55
C ALA A 544 -10.58 -8.64 -8.85
N GLU A 545 -9.42 -8.26 -8.31
CA GLU A 545 -8.17 -9.02 -8.45
C GLU A 545 -7.33 -8.87 -7.17
N HIS A 546 -6.44 -9.83 -6.96
CA HIS A 546 -5.47 -9.82 -5.89
C HIS A 546 -4.48 -8.66 -6.03
N ALA A 547 -4.32 -7.89 -4.96
CA ALA A 547 -3.34 -6.83 -4.87
C ALA A 547 -1.91 -7.42 -4.89
N HIS A 548 -1.00 -6.71 -5.54
CA HIS A 548 0.43 -7.06 -5.60
C HIS A 548 0.75 -8.44 -6.20
N LYS A 549 -0.18 -9.04 -6.92
CA LYS A 549 0.00 -10.36 -7.54
C LYS A 549 1.27 -10.38 -8.39
N PHE A 550 2.08 -11.43 -8.23
CA PHE A 550 3.39 -11.64 -8.84
C PHE A 550 4.51 -10.70 -8.35
N ALA A 551 4.26 -9.78 -7.43
CA ALA A 551 5.34 -8.99 -6.84
C ALA A 551 6.32 -9.91 -6.07
N SER A 552 7.59 -9.54 -6.03
CA SER A 552 8.57 -10.19 -5.16
C SER A 552 8.19 -10.02 -3.69
N PHE A 553 8.10 -11.12 -2.94
CA PHE A 553 7.86 -11.03 -1.50
C PHE A 553 9.11 -10.61 -0.71
N ARG A 554 10.29 -10.95 -1.22
CA ARG A 554 11.58 -10.61 -0.61
C ARG A 554 12.56 -10.06 -1.64
N HIS A 555 13.37 -9.12 -1.20
CA HIS A 555 14.58 -8.71 -1.91
C HIS A 555 15.75 -9.57 -1.45
N GLY A 556 16.35 -10.34 -2.37
CA GLY A 556 17.36 -11.32 -2.01
C GLY A 556 16.80 -12.44 -1.12
N ARG A 557 17.58 -12.90 -0.13
CA ARG A 557 17.20 -14.05 0.71
C ARG A 557 16.45 -13.68 1.99
N THR A 558 16.67 -12.50 2.54
CA THR A 558 16.26 -12.15 3.91
C THR A 558 15.37 -10.92 4.00
N THR A 559 15.58 -9.89 3.17
CA THR A 559 14.90 -8.63 3.29
C THR A 559 13.49 -8.70 2.70
N ARG A 560 12.46 -8.33 3.47
CA ARG A 560 11.08 -8.19 2.98
C ARG A 560 11.00 -7.06 1.95
N ASN A 561 10.23 -7.27 0.89
CA ASN A 561 9.83 -6.18 -0.01
C ASN A 561 8.71 -5.38 0.65
N ALA A 562 8.92 -4.09 0.86
CA ALA A 562 7.90 -3.23 1.43
C ALA A 562 6.71 -3.01 0.47
N GLY A 563 6.95 -3.06 -0.83
CA GLY A 563 5.99 -2.63 -1.83
C GLY A 563 5.74 -1.11 -1.78
N PRO A 564 4.87 -0.57 -2.64
CA PRO A 564 4.49 0.84 -2.60
C PRO A 564 3.95 1.21 -1.21
N LEU A 565 4.47 2.29 -0.60
CA LEU A 565 4.06 2.76 0.72
C LEU A 565 4.09 1.69 1.84
N GLY A 566 4.86 0.62 1.70
CA GLY A 566 4.88 -0.46 2.69
C GLY A 566 3.66 -1.39 2.66
N MET A 567 2.88 -1.39 1.59
CA MET A 567 1.64 -2.17 1.49
C MET A 567 1.82 -3.68 1.60
N LEU A 568 3.03 -4.20 1.35
CA LEU A 568 3.34 -5.63 1.47
C LEU A 568 3.84 -6.05 2.87
N VAL A 569 4.13 -5.10 3.75
CA VAL A 569 4.67 -5.37 5.08
C VAL A 569 3.80 -4.84 6.21
N CYS A 570 2.77 -4.09 5.90
CA CYS A 570 1.84 -3.53 6.87
C CYS A 570 0.51 -4.28 6.87
N THR A 571 0.05 -4.69 8.06
CA THR A 571 -1.35 -5.12 8.24
C THR A 571 -2.25 -3.92 7.98
N ARG A 572 -3.21 -4.08 7.07
CA ARG A 572 -4.08 -2.98 6.62
C ARG A 572 -5.44 -3.45 6.15
N GLU A 573 -6.36 -2.49 6.04
CA GLU A 573 -7.67 -2.74 5.45
C GLU A 573 -7.59 -2.92 3.92
N TYR A 574 -8.44 -3.82 3.43
CA TYR A 574 -8.78 -4.03 2.03
C TYR A 574 -10.29 -4.17 1.87
N SER A 575 -10.79 -4.04 0.66
CA SER A 575 -12.21 -4.30 0.37
C SER A 575 -12.57 -5.77 0.52
N ALA A 576 -11.62 -6.68 0.25
CA ALA A 576 -11.79 -8.10 0.47
C ALA A 576 -10.45 -8.83 0.67
N VAL A 577 -10.53 -10.06 1.14
CA VAL A 577 -9.46 -11.06 1.19
C VAL A 577 -9.99 -12.40 0.68
N THR A 578 -9.10 -13.29 0.24
CA THR A 578 -9.52 -14.58 -0.33
C THR A 578 -9.83 -15.62 0.74
N ALA A 579 -10.88 -16.40 0.53
CA ALA A 579 -11.24 -17.55 1.37
C ALA A 579 -10.27 -18.73 1.21
N ALA A 580 -9.26 -18.62 0.36
CA ALA A 580 -8.17 -19.60 0.35
C ALA A 580 -7.44 -19.67 1.71
N PHE A 581 -7.43 -18.56 2.50
CA PHE A 581 -7.04 -18.55 3.92
C PHE A 581 -7.61 -17.32 4.62
N MET A 582 -8.82 -17.45 5.19
CA MET A 582 -9.57 -16.34 5.77
C MET A 582 -10.19 -16.74 7.11
N MET A 583 -9.87 -15.97 8.15
CA MET A 583 -10.41 -16.13 9.51
C MET A 583 -11.43 -15.06 9.83
N MET A 584 -12.46 -15.43 10.57
CA MET A 584 -13.42 -14.50 11.16
C MET A 584 -14.00 -15.05 12.48
N ARG A 585 -14.64 -14.18 13.26
CA ARG A 585 -15.45 -14.66 14.37
C ARG A 585 -16.67 -15.42 13.85
N SER A 586 -17.06 -16.48 14.57
CA SER A 586 -18.23 -17.30 14.20
C SER A 586 -19.56 -16.55 14.30
N ASP A 587 -19.66 -15.56 15.20
CA ASP A 587 -20.84 -14.67 15.28
C ASP A 587 -20.95 -13.76 14.04
N VAL A 588 -19.85 -13.24 13.52
CA VAL A 588 -19.84 -12.46 12.29
C VAL A 588 -20.27 -13.30 11.09
N PHE A 589 -19.75 -14.55 10.98
CA PHE A 589 -20.15 -15.46 9.91
C PHE A 589 -21.67 -15.70 9.90
N ARG A 590 -22.26 -15.93 11.08
CA ARG A 590 -23.72 -16.08 11.21
C ARG A 590 -24.47 -14.77 10.91
N GLN A 591 -23.99 -13.65 11.43
CA GLN A 591 -24.61 -12.33 11.26
C GLN A 591 -24.80 -11.97 9.78
N VAL A 592 -23.80 -12.26 8.95
CA VAL A 592 -23.85 -11.97 7.52
C VAL A 592 -24.48 -13.09 6.68
N GLY A 593 -24.90 -14.19 7.32
CA GLY A 593 -25.58 -15.31 6.66
C GLY A 593 -24.65 -16.25 5.88
N GLY A 594 -23.35 -16.28 6.20
CA GLY A 594 -22.36 -17.12 5.52
C GLY A 594 -22.08 -16.69 4.09
N PHE A 595 -21.54 -17.59 3.28
CA PHE A 595 -21.35 -17.38 1.85
C PHE A 595 -22.69 -17.35 1.11
N ASP A 596 -22.81 -16.52 0.08
CA ASP A 596 -23.96 -16.53 -0.82
C ASP A 596 -23.81 -17.68 -1.85
N GLU A 597 -24.65 -18.70 -1.71
CA GLU A 597 -24.59 -19.91 -2.55
C GLU A 597 -24.95 -19.66 -4.03
N THR A 598 -25.41 -18.46 -4.37
CA THR A 598 -25.60 -18.07 -5.78
C THR A 598 -24.28 -17.80 -6.51
N PHE A 599 -23.19 -17.54 -5.77
CA PHE A 599 -21.81 -17.49 -6.29
C PHE A 599 -21.18 -18.88 -6.15
N GLU A 600 -21.16 -19.64 -7.23
CA GLU A 600 -20.75 -21.04 -7.17
C GLU A 600 -19.24 -21.20 -6.93
N VAL A 601 -18.41 -20.41 -7.59
CA VAL A 601 -16.94 -20.53 -7.57
C VAL A 601 -16.23 -19.18 -7.50
N GLY A 602 -16.61 -18.24 -8.37
CA GLY A 602 -15.96 -16.94 -8.47
C GLY A 602 -16.56 -15.92 -7.54
N PHE A 603 -15.72 -15.06 -6.94
CA PHE A 603 -16.13 -13.88 -6.16
C PHE A 603 -16.99 -14.14 -4.90
N ASN A 604 -17.19 -15.38 -4.47
CA ASN A 604 -17.93 -15.71 -3.27
C ASN A 604 -17.27 -15.15 -2.00
N ASP A 605 -15.97 -15.18 -1.91
CA ASP A 605 -15.16 -14.58 -0.84
C ASP A 605 -15.19 -13.05 -0.88
N THR A 606 -15.09 -12.48 -2.06
CA THR A 606 -15.16 -11.03 -2.26
C THR A 606 -16.56 -10.51 -1.90
N ASP A 607 -17.62 -11.19 -2.32
CA ASP A 607 -19.00 -10.89 -1.93
C ASP A 607 -19.21 -10.95 -0.41
N LEU A 608 -18.73 -12.02 0.23
CA LEU A 608 -18.81 -12.16 1.69
C LEU A 608 -18.11 -10.99 2.40
N CYS A 609 -16.90 -10.63 1.97
CA CYS A 609 -16.16 -9.52 2.54
C CYS A 609 -16.89 -8.18 2.34
N LEU A 610 -17.47 -7.94 1.17
CA LEU A 610 -18.21 -6.71 0.91
C LEU A 610 -19.48 -6.62 1.77
N ARG A 611 -20.22 -7.73 2.00
CA ARG A 611 -21.36 -7.77 2.94
C ARG A 611 -20.93 -7.52 4.38
N ILE A 612 -19.77 -8.04 4.80
CA ILE A 612 -19.16 -7.73 6.09
C ILE A 612 -18.85 -6.24 6.20
N GLY A 613 -18.31 -5.65 5.11
CA GLY A 613 -18.06 -4.20 5.03
C GLY A 613 -19.35 -3.36 5.12
N GLU A 614 -20.44 -3.79 4.49
CA GLU A 614 -21.77 -3.14 4.62
C GLU A 614 -22.32 -3.24 6.05
N ALA A 615 -21.98 -4.28 6.80
CA ALA A 615 -22.28 -4.39 8.23
C ALA A 615 -21.40 -3.47 9.12
N GLY A 616 -20.52 -2.66 8.53
CA GLY A 616 -19.65 -1.71 9.23
C GLY A 616 -18.37 -2.31 9.81
N LEU A 617 -18.04 -3.55 9.46
CA LEU A 617 -16.85 -4.24 9.95
C LEU A 617 -15.70 -4.17 8.94
N LYS A 618 -14.47 -4.18 9.46
CA LYS A 618 -13.25 -4.09 8.67
C LYS A 618 -12.80 -5.45 8.13
N ILE A 619 -12.21 -5.43 6.94
CA ILE A 619 -11.51 -6.58 6.36
C ILE A 619 -10.03 -6.26 6.40
N LEU A 620 -9.24 -7.08 7.09
CA LEU A 620 -7.80 -6.89 7.23
C LEU A 620 -7.03 -7.96 6.46
N ASN A 621 -5.89 -7.59 5.88
CA ASN A 621 -4.87 -8.56 5.47
C ASN A 621 -3.70 -8.48 6.45
N ASP A 622 -3.40 -9.59 7.13
CA ASP A 622 -2.24 -9.69 8.00
C ASP A 622 -0.98 -9.92 7.17
N ALA A 623 -0.18 -8.88 7.01
CA ALA A 623 1.05 -8.94 6.25
C ALA A 623 2.15 -9.77 6.95
N SER A 624 2.04 -10.01 8.25
CA SER A 624 3.00 -10.80 9.04
C SER A 624 2.73 -12.29 8.97
N SER A 625 1.51 -12.71 8.60
CA SER A 625 1.16 -14.11 8.34
C SER A 625 1.31 -14.41 6.84
N ALA A 626 2.39 -15.09 6.48
CA ALA A 626 2.67 -15.50 5.11
C ALA A 626 2.65 -17.03 4.99
N LEU A 627 1.86 -17.54 4.04
CA LEU A 627 1.71 -18.97 3.78
C LEU A 627 1.98 -19.27 2.29
N SER A 628 2.40 -20.49 1.99
CA SER A 628 2.48 -20.95 0.59
C SER A 628 1.11 -21.43 0.13
N HIS A 629 0.74 -21.10 -1.11
CA HIS A 629 -0.45 -21.60 -1.78
C HIS A 629 -0.03 -22.26 -3.09
N HIS A 630 -0.14 -23.57 -3.14
CA HIS A 630 0.33 -24.40 -4.24
C HIS A 630 -0.64 -24.41 -5.44
N GLU A 631 -1.30 -23.26 -5.71
CA GLU A 631 -2.22 -23.09 -6.84
C GLU A 631 -1.52 -23.48 -8.15
N SER A 632 -2.23 -24.14 -9.01
CA SER A 632 -1.88 -24.65 -10.35
C SER A 632 -1.86 -26.17 -10.50
N ALA A 633 -1.99 -26.90 -9.40
CA ALA A 633 -2.11 -28.34 -9.49
C ALA A 633 -3.46 -28.78 -10.12
N THR A 634 -4.49 -27.92 -10.09
CA THR A 634 -5.86 -28.25 -10.52
C THR A 634 -6.44 -27.36 -11.62
N ARG A 635 -5.93 -26.15 -11.84
CA ARG A 635 -6.38 -25.27 -12.94
C ARG A 635 -5.42 -25.33 -14.13
N ARG A 636 -5.88 -25.78 -15.28
CA ARG A 636 -5.13 -25.66 -16.54
C ARG A 636 -5.15 -24.20 -16.99
N ALA A 637 -4.00 -23.70 -17.45
CA ALA A 637 -3.81 -22.32 -17.95
C ALA A 637 -4.68 -21.94 -19.17
N ALA A 638 -5.57 -22.83 -19.61
CA ALA A 638 -6.43 -22.66 -20.77
C ALA A 638 -7.82 -22.09 -20.44
N ASP A 639 -8.21 -22.03 -19.16
CA ASP A 639 -9.55 -21.58 -18.79
C ASP A 639 -9.52 -20.08 -18.50
N GLY A 640 -9.54 -19.27 -19.56
CA GLY A 640 -9.82 -17.84 -19.46
C GLY A 640 -11.21 -17.61 -18.87
N VAL A 641 -11.39 -16.54 -18.08
CA VAL A 641 -12.60 -16.06 -17.38
C VAL A 641 -13.67 -17.13 -17.18
N SER A 642 -13.47 -17.98 -16.20
CA SER A 642 -14.16 -19.26 -16.10
C SER A 642 -15.47 -19.24 -15.32
N HIS A 643 -16.07 -18.09 -14.96
CA HIS A 643 -17.37 -18.05 -14.24
C HIS A 643 -18.19 -16.83 -14.70
N PRO A 644 -18.74 -16.86 -15.92
CA PRO A 644 -19.44 -15.69 -16.49
C PRO A 644 -20.69 -15.29 -15.69
N GLU A 645 -21.40 -16.27 -15.11
CA GLU A 645 -22.58 -16.01 -14.29
C GLU A 645 -22.20 -15.34 -12.95
N ASP A 646 -21.18 -15.85 -12.25
CA ASP A 646 -20.67 -15.23 -11.02
C ASP A 646 -20.15 -13.81 -11.31
N THR A 647 -19.45 -13.66 -12.44
CA THR A 647 -18.97 -12.35 -12.90
C THR A 647 -20.11 -11.37 -13.15
N ARG A 648 -21.17 -11.79 -13.87
CA ARG A 648 -22.35 -10.97 -14.14
C ARG A 648 -23.05 -10.55 -12.86
N ARG A 649 -23.31 -11.51 -11.95
CA ARG A 649 -23.93 -11.23 -10.64
C ARG A 649 -23.11 -10.27 -9.81
N PHE A 650 -21.78 -10.41 -9.81
CA PHE A 650 -20.91 -9.48 -9.07
C PHE A 650 -21.01 -8.07 -9.62
N PHE A 651 -20.98 -7.86 -10.93
CA PHE A 651 -21.16 -6.55 -11.55
C PHE A 651 -22.54 -5.93 -11.23
N GLU A 652 -23.60 -6.73 -11.25
CA GLU A 652 -24.95 -6.25 -10.94
C GLU A 652 -25.09 -5.86 -9.46
N ARG A 653 -24.65 -6.73 -8.56
CA ARG A 653 -24.80 -6.51 -7.12
C ARG A 653 -23.93 -5.37 -6.61
N TRP A 654 -22.68 -5.32 -7.04
CA TRP A 654 -21.66 -4.41 -6.54
C TRP A 654 -21.39 -3.23 -7.48
N ALA A 655 -22.34 -2.88 -8.36
CA ALA A 655 -22.24 -1.79 -9.33
C ALA A 655 -21.81 -0.47 -8.69
N LYS A 656 -22.28 -0.19 -7.46
CA LYS A 656 -21.97 1.06 -6.75
C LYS A 656 -20.49 1.17 -6.39
N ILE A 657 -19.90 0.17 -5.75
CA ILE A 657 -18.47 0.22 -5.38
C ILE A 657 -17.57 0.20 -6.62
N LEU A 658 -17.99 -0.50 -7.67
CA LEU A 658 -17.27 -0.51 -8.96
C LEU A 658 -17.27 0.89 -9.61
N ALA A 659 -18.37 1.62 -9.51
CA ALA A 659 -18.50 2.98 -10.04
C ALA A 659 -17.74 4.01 -9.17
N ASP A 660 -17.84 3.89 -7.84
CA ASP A 660 -17.19 4.80 -6.87
C ASP A 660 -15.67 4.52 -6.76
N GLY A 661 -15.24 3.32 -7.13
CA GLY A 661 -13.87 2.81 -7.00
C GLY A 661 -13.56 2.31 -5.58
N ASP A 662 -12.65 1.34 -5.49
CA ASP A 662 -12.19 0.75 -4.23
C ASP A 662 -11.60 1.82 -3.29
N PRO A 663 -12.07 1.97 -2.04
CA PRO A 663 -11.59 3.00 -1.13
C PRO A 663 -10.12 2.81 -0.74
N PHE A 664 -9.63 1.57 -0.72
CA PHE A 664 -8.26 1.24 -0.33
C PHE A 664 -7.27 1.23 -1.50
N TYR A 665 -7.73 1.64 -2.69
CA TYR A 665 -6.88 1.80 -3.87
C TYR A 665 -6.97 3.24 -4.40
N ASN A 666 -5.83 3.93 -4.55
CA ASN A 666 -5.84 5.32 -4.98
C ASN A 666 -6.38 5.46 -6.42
N PRO A 667 -7.36 6.35 -6.67
CA PRO A 667 -7.98 6.48 -7.99
C PRO A 667 -7.03 7.03 -9.08
N LEU A 668 -5.86 7.51 -8.71
CA LEU A 668 -4.81 7.92 -9.65
C LEU A 668 -3.95 6.73 -10.12
N MET A 669 -4.14 5.54 -9.54
CA MET A 669 -3.49 4.31 -9.97
C MET A 669 -4.29 3.59 -11.05
N SER A 670 -3.59 2.80 -11.88
CA SER A 670 -4.21 2.02 -12.95
C SER A 670 -4.97 0.82 -12.39
N LEU A 671 -6.15 0.56 -12.95
CA LEU A 671 -6.93 -0.65 -12.70
C LEU A 671 -6.65 -1.76 -13.74
N GLU A 672 -5.70 -1.57 -14.66
CA GLU A 672 -5.39 -2.54 -15.73
C GLU A 672 -4.46 -3.67 -15.28
N GLY A 673 -3.94 -3.64 -14.06
CA GLY A 673 -3.06 -4.68 -13.55
C GLY A 673 -2.65 -4.43 -12.09
N PRO A 674 -2.10 -5.47 -11.42
CA PRO A 674 -1.82 -5.45 -9.99
C PRO A 674 -0.51 -4.73 -9.60
N ASP A 675 0.13 -4.06 -10.54
CA ASP A 675 1.44 -3.43 -10.41
C ASP A 675 1.43 -2.04 -9.78
N HIS A 676 0.27 -1.53 -9.38
CA HIS A 676 0.08 -0.23 -8.73
C HIS A 676 0.68 0.96 -9.51
N ARG A 677 0.78 0.85 -10.84
CA ARG A 677 1.28 1.95 -11.67
C ARG A 677 0.27 3.08 -11.76
N GLN A 678 0.78 4.29 -12.00
CA GLN A 678 -0.05 5.47 -12.20
C GLN A 678 -0.92 5.35 -13.47
N ARG A 679 -2.17 5.82 -13.40
CA ARG A 679 -3.04 5.95 -14.57
C ARG A 679 -2.45 6.90 -15.60
N ARG A 680 -2.51 6.53 -16.90
CA ARG A 680 -1.99 7.35 -17.99
C ARG A 680 -2.69 8.70 -18.16
N PHE A 681 -3.97 8.79 -17.77
CA PHE A 681 -4.75 10.03 -17.83
C PHE A 681 -5.78 10.08 -16.72
N CYS A 682 -5.71 11.07 -15.84
CA CYS A 682 -6.83 11.48 -15.04
C CYS A 682 -7.15 12.94 -15.37
N THR A 683 -8.22 13.18 -16.16
CA THR A 683 -8.72 14.51 -16.45
C THR A 683 -9.62 15.01 -15.34
N ASP A 684 -10.20 14.12 -14.55
CA ASP A 684 -11.13 14.42 -13.49
C ASP A 684 -10.43 14.37 -12.14
N CYS A 685 -10.71 15.38 -11.32
CA CYS A 685 -10.27 15.40 -9.94
C CYS A 685 -11.17 14.45 -9.13
N PRO A 686 -10.65 13.33 -8.62
CA PRO A 686 -11.45 12.45 -7.80
C PRO A 686 -11.99 13.19 -6.58
N ARG A 687 -13.20 12.81 -6.14
CA ARG A 687 -13.80 13.38 -4.93
C ARG A 687 -13.02 12.97 -3.69
N PRO A 688 -12.99 13.79 -2.63
CA PRO A 688 -12.45 13.37 -1.34
C PRO A 688 -13.12 12.09 -0.86
N ARG A 689 -12.32 11.19 -0.29
CA ARG A 689 -12.77 9.92 0.29
C ARG A 689 -12.82 10.05 1.80
N VAL A 690 -14.00 9.97 2.37
CA VAL A 690 -14.23 10.16 3.80
C VAL A 690 -14.40 8.82 4.49
N ARG A 691 -13.71 8.66 5.62
CA ARG A 691 -13.81 7.50 6.50
C ARG A 691 -14.02 7.95 7.94
N PRO A 692 -14.63 7.15 8.80
CA PRO A 692 -14.72 7.47 10.21
C PRO A 692 -13.32 7.53 10.85
N GLY A 693 -13.12 8.51 11.72
CA GLY A 693 -12.05 8.52 12.70
C GLY A 693 -12.39 7.66 13.91
N LEU A 694 -11.61 7.73 14.98
CA LEU A 694 -11.92 6.96 16.21
C LEU A 694 -12.99 7.62 17.07
N GLY A 695 -13.13 8.96 17.02
CA GLY A 695 -14.18 9.74 17.68
C GLY A 695 -14.24 9.56 19.20
N LEU A 696 -13.10 9.29 19.86
CA LEU A 696 -13.04 9.11 21.30
C LEU A 696 -13.34 10.43 22.02
N LYS A 697 -14.23 10.42 23.01
CA LYS A 697 -14.63 11.60 23.80
C LYS A 697 -13.57 11.98 24.84
#